data_b7195f600255b5da3fcc7210b0ec8cf1
#
_entry.id   b7195f600255b5da3fcc7210b0ec8cf1
#
_cell.length_a   1.000
_cell.length_b   1.000
_cell.length_c   1.000
_cell.angle_alpha   90.00
_cell.angle_beta   90.00
_cell.angle_gamma   90.00
#
_symmetry.space_group_name_H-M   'P 1'
#
loop_
_entity.id
_entity.type
_entity.pdbx_description
1 polymer ?
#
loop_
_entity_poly.entity_id
_entity_poly.type
_entity_poly.pdbx_seq_one_letter_code
_entity_poly.pdbx_strand_id
1 'polypeptide(L)'
;MKKILLLFIQLLSILSVDAQLKKMPAYPLITHDPYFSIWTVNDKLNERSTSHWTGAEQSLIGLIKVDNITYRFLGDIQNPTETIVPFGEGNPTDCLYTETDPGADWMINSFNDKSWQTGKMPFGKGWGNDAATPWKSKSIWVRRNFNLTDLDIEKLILQLRHDDDVEVYINSKLAYSCKDCSVGSIKEYAINDSIKKTLKKENNILAIHCINPRGYAWVDAGLGKQKKPKALTKAEQLSVNVTATQTTYTFKCGGVGLTVNFLSPLIASDLDLLSRPISYIDFNVESKDGKPHQTEITFAVSGDIAKNERKQLVKITNGQQEGVKYLKSGVEGQKILGKSGDDVRIDWGYAWLASANPQNILSVSSTKKMIAASEGRILNETGSEENQQQFMTSSIKLNIAKNKKSSSTVMLGYDDLYSIQYFEKNLEPWWKKLHGSMENLLNQASKDYPQILTKCNEFDKQLFDDAVKAGGNEYAELCVAAYRQSLAAHKLVRGENDEVLFPQKENFSNGSIWTVDVTYPSAPLSLVYNPVLLKGMVEPIIQYSESGKWTKPFPSHDLGTYPLANGQTYPEDMPVEEAGNMILLTAAICKADKNIAFAKKHWETLSRWVEFLVKDGLDPANQLCTDDFAGHLARNANLSMKAIAGIGAYAQMAAEMGDKQKAGNYYSIAKQYASKWINMADEGDHFALTFDKKGTWSQKYNLVWDKLLGLNLFPQSVYDKEVAYYITKQNEFGLPLDSRKTYTKSDWVMWTATLANNQKDFQTLIHPIYKYLTQTTSRVPLSDWHETTNGKQVGMQARSVVGGYFIKMLEYKWLTK
;
A
#
# COMPACT_ATOMS: atom_id res chain seq x y z
N MET A 1 39.29 -58.17 -29.32
CA MET A 1 37.90 -57.95 -28.92
C MET A 1 37.87 -56.81 -27.92
N LYS A 2 37.61 -55.58 -28.38
CA LYS A 2 37.55 -54.37 -27.53
C LYS A 2 36.10 -54.18 -27.12
N LYS A 3 35.79 -54.23 -25.81
CA LYS A 3 34.49 -53.85 -25.24
C LYS A 3 34.40 -52.33 -25.17
N ILE A 4 33.48 -51.74 -25.91
CA ILE A 4 33.14 -50.35 -25.82
C ILE A 4 32.14 -50.21 -24.68
N LEU A 5 32.51 -49.49 -23.65
CA LEU A 5 31.65 -49.12 -22.52
C LEU A 5 30.95 -47.79 -22.88
N LEU A 6 29.64 -47.84 -23.23
CA LEU A 6 28.80 -46.63 -23.41
C LEU A 6 28.40 -46.08 -22.03
N LEU A 7 28.98 -44.93 -21.70
CA LEU A 7 28.56 -44.16 -20.53
C LEU A 7 27.32 -43.34 -20.94
N PHE A 8 26.14 -43.71 -20.47
CA PHE A 8 24.93 -42.87 -20.52
C PHE A 8 25.08 -41.77 -19.46
N ILE A 9 25.49 -40.58 -19.90
CA ILE A 9 25.36 -39.37 -19.08
C ILE A 9 23.90 -38.90 -19.25
N GLN A 10 23.04 -39.24 -18.28
CA GLN A 10 21.75 -38.57 -18.12
C GLN A 10 22.02 -37.12 -17.71
N LEU A 11 21.89 -36.20 -18.65
CA LEU A 11 21.73 -34.79 -18.35
C LEU A 11 20.35 -34.66 -17.65
N LEU A 12 20.34 -34.65 -16.32
CA LEU A 12 19.26 -34.04 -15.57
C LEU A 12 19.30 -32.54 -15.90
N SER A 13 18.49 -32.10 -16.84
CA SER A 13 18.06 -30.71 -16.95
C SER A 13 17.28 -30.41 -15.65
N ILE A 14 17.98 -29.86 -14.68
CA ILE A 14 17.31 -29.14 -13.58
C ILE A 14 16.54 -28.02 -14.27
N LEU A 15 15.24 -28.24 -14.50
CA LEU A 15 14.31 -27.15 -14.78
C LEU A 15 14.37 -26.24 -13.55
N SER A 16 15.17 -25.19 -13.62
CA SER A 16 15.07 -24.09 -12.70
C SER A 16 13.64 -23.56 -12.85
N VAL A 17 12.78 -23.86 -11.90
CA VAL A 17 11.49 -23.18 -11.77
C VAL A 17 11.88 -21.74 -11.44
N ASP A 18 11.86 -20.88 -12.45
CA ASP A 18 12.06 -19.45 -12.23
C ASP A 18 10.94 -18.97 -11.31
N ALA A 19 11.33 -18.34 -10.21
CA ALA A 19 10.44 -17.72 -9.22
C ALA A 19 9.62 -16.60 -9.86
N GLN A 20 8.47 -16.92 -10.50
CA GLN A 20 7.80 -16.01 -11.41
C GLN A 20 6.30 -15.86 -11.09
N LEU A 21 5.93 -14.75 -10.44
CA LEU A 21 4.54 -14.33 -10.36
C LEU A 21 4.21 -13.43 -11.57
N LYS A 22 3.26 -13.90 -12.42
CA LYS A 22 2.92 -13.25 -13.70
C LYS A 22 1.65 -12.40 -13.64
N LYS A 23 0.82 -12.57 -12.61
CA LYS A 23 -0.44 -11.86 -12.49
C LYS A 23 -0.74 -11.48 -11.06
N MET A 24 -0.99 -10.18 -10.86
CA MET A 24 -1.35 -9.56 -9.58
C MET A 24 -2.44 -8.51 -9.79
N PRO A 25 -3.17 -8.10 -8.73
CA PRO A 25 -4.13 -7.00 -8.81
C PRO A 25 -3.46 -5.65 -9.13
N ALA A 26 -2.25 -5.42 -8.64
CA ALA A 26 -1.38 -4.30 -9.02
C ALA A 26 0.09 -4.73 -8.91
N TYR A 27 0.96 -4.08 -9.71
CA TYR A 27 2.38 -4.43 -9.76
C TYR A 27 3.22 -3.32 -9.12
N PRO A 28 4.04 -3.63 -8.11
CA PRO A 28 4.93 -2.66 -7.48
C PRO A 28 6.08 -2.29 -8.43
N LEU A 29 6.31 -0.99 -8.63
CA LEU A 29 7.40 -0.48 -9.46
C LEU A 29 8.51 0.14 -8.59
N ILE A 30 8.14 1.13 -7.77
CA ILE A 30 9.00 1.82 -6.82
C ILE A 30 8.33 1.69 -5.46
N THR A 31 8.96 0.99 -4.52
CA THR A 31 8.31 0.70 -3.23
C THR A 31 9.36 0.75 -2.13
N HIS A 32 9.38 1.79 -1.31
CA HIS A 32 10.33 1.95 -0.20
C HIS A 32 9.66 2.19 1.14
N ASP A 33 8.67 3.09 1.18
CA ASP A 33 7.97 3.48 2.39
C ASP A 33 6.55 4.01 2.03
N PRO A 34 5.70 4.39 3.02
CA PRO A 34 4.34 4.85 2.76
C PRO A 34 4.21 6.04 1.81
N TYR A 35 5.26 6.84 1.64
CA TYR A 35 5.27 8.02 0.79
C TYR A 35 5.96 7.81 -0.56
N PHE A 36 6.99 6.96 -0.60
CA PHE A 36 7.72 6.63 -1.81
C PHE A 36 7.31 5.25 -2.33
N SER A 37 6.12 5.22 -2.97
CA SER A 37 5.42 3.97 -3.31
C SER A 37 4.59 4.12 -4.59
N ILE A 38 5.16 3.72 -5.75
CA ILE A 38 4.56 3.85 -7.08
C ILE A 38 4.24 2.47 -7.66
N TRP A 39 3.01 2.35 -8.16
CA TRP A 39 2.41 1.11 -8.66
C TRP A 39 1.84 1.27 -10.07
N THR A 40 1.67 0.16 -10.79
CA THR A 40 0.75 0.09 -11.92
C THR A 40 -0.37 -0.89 -11.62
N VAL A 41 -1.60 -0.45 -11.87
CA VAL A 41 -2.82 -1.24 -11.61
C VAL A 41 -3.31 -1.98 -12.87
N ASN A 42 -2.51 -2.02 -13.92
CA ASN A 42 -2.86 -2.64 -15.20
C ASN A 42 -1.92 -3.79 -15.52
N ASP A 43 -2.42 -4.78 -16.25
CA ASP A 43 -1.60 -5.90 -16.72
C ASP A 43 -0.59 -5.47 -17.79
N LYS A 44 -0.88 -4.39 -18.53
CA LYS A 44 0.05 -3.78 -19.49
C LYS A 44 0.61 -2.47 -18.92
N LEU A 45 1.92 -2.37 -18.84
CA LEU A 45 2.64 -1.24 -18.26
C LEU A 45 2.38 0.09 -19.00
N ASN A 46 2.04 0.03 -20.29
CA ASN A 46 1.76 1.17 -21.15
C ASN A 46 0.26 1.40 -21.41
N GLU A 47 -0.60 0.99 -20.50
CA GLU A 47 -2.05 1.16 -20.67
C GLU A 47 -2.57 2.44 -20.01
N ARG A 48 -2.10 2.76 -18.80
CA ARG A 48 -2.47 3.96 -18.03
C ARG A 48 -1.27 4.55 -17.32
N SER A 49 -1.43 5.74 -16.75
CA SER A 49 -0.48 6.34 -15.81
C SER A 49 -0.24 5.46 -14.60
N THR A 50 0.96 5.55 -14.04
CA THR A 50 1.30 4.96 -12.74
C THR A 50 0.76 5.80 -11.60
N SER A 51 0.55 5.20 -10.42
CA SER A 51 -0.05 5.87 -9.27
C SER A 51 0.65 5.49 -7.97
N HIS A 52 0.51 6.37 -6.98
CA HIS A 52 0.77 6.04 -5.58
C HIS A 52 -0.25 5.01 -5.09
N TRP A 53 0.04 4.29 -3.99
CA TRP A 53 -0.91 3.32 -3.41
C TRP A 53 -2.27 3.93 -3.02
N THR A 54 -2.34 5.24 -2.77
CA THR A 54 -3.60 5.97 -2.53
C THR A 54 -4.47 6.12 -3.78
N GLY A 55 -3.95 5.76 -4.97
CA GLY A 55 -4.59 5.97 -6.26
C GLY A 55 -4.27 7.33 -6.90
N ALA A 56 -3.59 8.23 -6.18
CA ALA A 56 -3.15 9.51 -6.76
C ALA A 56 -2.12 9.28 -7.87
N GLU A 57 -2.27 9.99 -8.96
CA GLU A 57 -1.36 9.86 -10.11
C GLU A 57 0.05 10.34 -9.74
N GLN A 58 1.03 9.47 -9.99
CA GLN A 58 2.47 9.75 -9.94
C GLN A 58 3.07 9.14 -11.20
N SER A 59 3.04 9.91 -12.29
CA SER A 59 3.33 9.40 -13.62
C SER A 59 4.80 9.10 -13.83
N LEU A 60 5.07 7.85 -14.25
CA LEU A 60 6.30 7.42 -14.91
C LEU A 60 5.98 7.23 -16.39
N ILE A 61 6.83 7.76 -17.28
CA ILE A 61 6.66 7.65 -18.74
C ILE A 61 7.92 7.06 -19.34
N GLY A 62 7.76 6.06 -20.23
CA GLY A 62 8.85 5.42 -20.95
C GLY A 62 8.60 5.40 -22.45
N LEU A 63 9.52 5.98 -23.20
CA LEU A 63 9.55 5.99 -24.66
C LEU A 63 10.83 5.32 -25.15
N ILE A 64 10.71 4.52 -26.22
CA ILE A 64 11.86 4.04 -26.99
C ILE A 64 11.68 4.42 -28.47
N LYS A 65 12.61 5.18 -28.99
CA LYS A 65 12.72 5.42 -30.43
C LYS A 65 13.63 4.35 -31.03
N VAL A 66 13.11 3.60 -32.00
CA VAL A 66 13.84 2.59 -32.76
C VAL A 66 13.89 3.10 -34.20
N ASP A 67 15.09 3.42 -34.67
CA ASP A 67 15.31 4.08 -35.94
C ASP A 67 14.45 5.36 -36.07
N ASN A 68 13.34 5.34 -36.82
CA ASN A 68 12.47 6.51 -37.00
C ASN A 68 11.10 6.38 -36.31
N ILE A 69 10.84 5.29 -35.57
CA ILE A 69 9.53 5.03 -34.93
C ILE A 69 9.69 5.11 -33.41
N THR A 70 8.85 5.92 -32.77
CA THR A 70 8.77 6.01 -31.30
C THR A 70 7.68 5.10 -30.76
N TYR A 71 8.04 4.24 -29.83
CA TYR A 71 7.14 3.34 -29.10
C TYR A 71 7.04 3.78 -27.65
N ARG A 72 5.83 3.78 -27.09
CA ARG A 72 5.61 3.98 -25.65
C ARG A 72 5.51 2.62 -24.96
N PHE A 73 6.40 2.37 -23.99
CA PHE A 73 6.43 1.11 -23.23
C PHE A 73 5.94 1.27 -21.79
N LEU A 74 5.90 2.50 -21.25
CA LEU A 74 5.52 2.76 -19.85
C LEU A 74 4.61 3.98 -19.75
N GLY A 75 3.60 3.86 -18.89
CA GLY A 75 2.72 4.96 -18.52
C GLY A 75 1.76 5.39 -19.62
N ASP A 76 1.13 6.52 -19.44
CA ASP A 76 0.29 7.18 -20.44
C ASP A 76 0.63 8.68 -20.52
N ILE A 77 0.56 9.26 -21.71
CA ILE A 77 0.73 10.68 -21.94
C ILE A 77 -0.61 11.21 -22.41
N GLN A 78 -1.31 11.90 -21.52
CA GLN A 78 -2.60 12.48 -21.82
C GLN A 78 -2.46 13.96 -22.14
N ASN A 79 -3.32 14.47 -23.02
CA ASN A 79 -3.44 15.90 -23.20
C ASN A 79 -3.83 16.56 -21.87
N PRO A 80 -3.32 17.77 -21.56
CA PRO A 80 -3.75 18.50 -20.39
C PRO A 80 -5.27 18.65 -20.33
N THR A 81 -5.84 18.60 -19.14
CA THR A 81 -7.25 18.89 -18.94
C THR A 81 -7.48 20.38 -19.16
N GLU A 82 -8.25 20.73 -20.18
CA GLU A 82 -8.73 22.10 -20.41
C GLU A 82 -9.91 22.35 -19.48
N THR A 83 -9.84 23.38 -18.64
CA THR A 83 -10.95 23.77 -17.76
C THR A 83 -12.12 24.29 -18.57
N ILE A 84 -13.32 23.69 -18.38
CA ILE A 84 -14.59 24.15 -18.93
C ILE A 84 -15.34 25.00 -17.90
N VAL A 85 -15.52 24.42 -16.71
CA VAL A 85 -16.15 25.05 -15.55
C VAL A 85 -15.13 25.05 -14.43
N PRO A 86 -14.63 26.23 -13.99
CA PRO A 86 -13.61 26.27 -12.95
C PRO A 86 -14.12 25.69 -11.64
N PHE A 87 -13.25 24.96 -10.94
CA PHE A 87 -13.45 24.58 -9.54
C PHE A 87 -13.28 25.81 -8.66
N GLY A 88 -14.10 25.96 -7.62
CA GLY A 88 -14.18 27.20 -6.84
C GLY A 88 -13.14 27.34 -5.74
N GLU A 89 -12.62 26.22 -5.19
CA GLU A 89 -11.61 26.25 -4.12
C GLU A 89 -10.31 26.91 -4.61
N GLY A 90 -9.93 28.00 -3.95
CA GLY A 90 -8.76 28.82 -4.34
C GLY A 90 -9.02 29.82 -5.47
N ASN A 91 -10.15 29.71 -6.21
CA ASN A 91 -10.57 30.67 -7.23
C ASN A 91 -12.11 30.73 -7.28
N PRO A 92 -12.77 31.44 -6.35
CA PRO A 92 -14.22 31.47 -6.23
C PRO A 92 -14.94 31.89 -7.52
N THR A 93 -15.94 31.10 -7.95
CA THR A 93 -16.62 31.25 -9.22
C THR A 93 -18.12 31.43 -9.04
N ASP A 94 -18.70 32.34 -9.82
CA ASP A 94 -20.12 32.70 -9.73
C ASP A 94 -21.03 31.54 -10.15
N CYS A 95 -22.19 31.44 -9.48
CA CYS A 95 -23.24 30.45 -9.75
C CYS A 95 -24.58 30.93 -9.20
N LEU A 96 -25.67 30.31 -9.65
CA LEU A 96 -26.99 30.46 -9.05
C LEU A 96 -27.23 29.33 -8.05
N TYR A 97 -27.87 29.67 -6.91
CA TYR A 97 -28.17 28.66 -5.89
C TYR A 97 -29.48 28.97 -5.15
N THR A 98 -30.04 27.92 -4.56
CA THR A 98 -31.14 28.03 -3.59
C THR A 98 -30.98 27.01 -2.50
N GLU A 99 -31.42 27.34 -1.29
CA GLU A 99 -31.51 26.44 -0.14
C GLU A 99 -32.97 26.02 0.14
N THR A 100 -33.91 26.44 -0.72
CA THR A 100 -35.32 26.04 -0.70
C THR A 100 -35.57 25.05 -1.83
N ASP A 101 -36.28 23.96 -1.57
CA ASP A 101 -36.57 22.92 -2.55
C ASP A 101 -37.25 23.53 -3.81
N PRO A 102 -36.60 23.47 -4.96
CA PRO A 102 -37.11 24.04 -6.21
C PRO A 102 -38.08 23.12 -6.96
N GLY A 103 -38.39 21.92 -6.45
CA GLY A 103 -39.26 20.94 -7.09
C GLY A 103 -38.52 19.99 -8.06
N ALA A 104 -39.28 19.15 -8.75
CA ALA A 104 -38.70 17.98 -9.47
C ALA A 104 -37.86 18.31 -10.70
N ASP A 105 -38.07 19.47 -11.35
CA ASP A 105 -37.46 19.75 -12.68
C ASP A 105 -36.28 20.73 -12.62
N TRP A 106 -35.73 20.98 -11.44
CA TRP A 106 -34.65 21.95 -11.26
C TRP A 106 -33.37 21.65 -12.06
N MET A 107 -33.11 20.37 -12.46
CA MET A 107 -31.94 19.98 -13.22
C MET A 107 -32.06 20.16 -14.74
N ILE A 108 -33.29 20.47 -15.27
CA ILE A 108 -33.48 20.62 -16.70
C ILE A 108 -32.97 21.97 -17.23
N ASN A 109 -32.49 21.99 -18.47
CA ASN A 109 -31.87 23.18 -19.07
C ASN A 109 -32.86 24.36 -19.15
N SER A 110 -34.18 24.10 -19.36
CA SER A 110 -35.21 25.12 -19.52
C SER A 110 -35.81 25.61 -18.18
N PHE A 111 -35.32 25.11 -17.05
CA PHE A 111 -35.79 25.52 -15.72
C PHE A 111 -35.60 27.04 -15.52
N ASN A 112 -36.59 27.72 -14.94
CA ASN A 112 -36.51 29.14 -14.68
C ASN A 112 -35.88 29.38 -13.29
N ASP A 113 -34.59 29.66 -13.27
CA ASP A 113 -33.80 29.92 -12.07
C ASP A 113 -33.58 31.41 -11.76
N LYS A 114 -34.36 32.32 -12.39
CA LYS A 114 -34.23 33.76 -12.20
C LYS A 114 -34.47 34.24 -10.77
N SER A 115 -35.23 33.49 -9.98
CA SER A 115 -35.50 33.79 -8.58
C SER A 115 -34.39 33.28 -7.63
N TRP A 116 -33.41 32.53 -8.14
CA TRP A 116 -32.33 31.99 -7.32
C TRP A 116 -31.33 33.07 -6.94
N GLN A 117 -30.66 32.86 -5.81
CA GLN A 117 -29.60 33.75 -5.34
C GLN A 117 -28.32 33.56 -6.16
N THR A 118 -27.57 34.64 -6.31
CA THR A 118 -26.21 34.59 -6.83
C THR A 118 -25.23 34.32 -5.69
N GLY A 119 -24.36 33.35 -5.86
CA GLY A 119 -23.29 33.01 -4.91
C GLY A 119 -22.03 32.63 -5.61
N LYS A 120 -21.01 32.28 -4.82
CA LYS A 120 -19.71 31.78 -5.34
C LYS A 120 -19.41 30.40 -4.75
N MET A 121 -19.02 29.46 -5.59
CA MET A 121 -18.43 28.21 -5.10
C MET A 121 -17.04 28.45 -4.51
N PRO A 122 -16.59 27.67 -3.49
CA PRO A 122 -17.33 26.58 -2.81
C PRO A 122 -18.37 27.09 -1.81
N PHE A 123 -19.43 26.30 -1.59
CA PHE A 123 -20.37 26.48 -0.48
C PHE A 123 -19.95 25.60 0.71
N GLY A 124 -20.11 26.14 1.94
CA GLY A 124 -19.73 25.35 3.12
C GLY A 124 -20.23 25.91 4.45
N LYS A 125 -20.17 25.03 5.46
CA LYS A 125 -20.50 25.32 6.85
C LYS A 125 -19.53 24.60 7.77
N GLY A 126 -18.82 25.31 8.65
CA GLY A 126 -18.06 24.73 9.76
C GLY A 126 -16.63 24.25 9.41
N TRP A 127 -16.21 24.30 8.16
CA TRP A 127 -14.83 24.04 7.73
C TRP A 127 -14.05 25.36 7.65
N GLY A 128 -13.62 25.90 8.77
CA GLY A 128 -12.85 27.14 8.76
C GLY A 128 -13.54 28.29 7.96
N ASN A 129 -12.76 29.27 7.51
CA ASN A 129 -13.28 30.41 6.72
C ASN A 129 -13.08 30.25 5.20
N ASP A 130 -12.90 29.03 4.70
CA ASP A 130 -12.47 28.79 3.31
C ASP A 130 -13.62 28.68 2.30
N ALA A 131 -14.87 28.59 2.74
CA ALA A 131 -16.04 28.61 1.87
C ALA A 131 -16.30 30.03 1.34
N ALA A 132 -16.45 30.16 0.02
CA ALA A 132 -16.74 31.47 -0.60
C ALA A 132 -18.16 31.95 -0.31
N THR A 133 -19.11 31.02 -0.14
CA THR A 133 -20.49 31.31 0.24
C THR A 133 -20.93 30.39 1.40
N PRO A 134 -21.46 30.96 2.51
CA PRO A 134 -22.01 30.15 3.60
C PRO A 134 -23.23 29.34 3.18
N TRP A 135 -23.27 28.06 3.56
CA TRP A 135 -24.40 27.15 3.39
C TRP A 135 -25.09 26.95 4.75
N LYS A 136 -26.40 27.26 4.88
CA LYS A 136 -27.10 27.34 6.18
C LYS A 136 -28.10 26.20 6.41
N SER A 137 -28.70 25.66 5.37
CA SER A 137 -29.76 24.65 5.43
C SER A 137 -29.21 23.22 5.41
N LYS A 138 -30.12 22.23 5.31
CA LYS A 138 -29.78 20.81 5.11
C LYS A 138 -29.51 20.45 3.66
N SER A 139 -29.99 21.26 2.71
CA SER A 139 -29.90 20.99 1.28
C SER A 139 -29.58 22.26 0.51
N ILE A 140 -28.75 22.11 -0.51
CA ILE A 140 -28.42 23.19 -1.43
C ILE A 140 -28.51 22.69 -2.88
N TRP A 141 -29.13 23.51 -3.72
CA TRP A 141 -29.18 23.33 -5.17
C TRP A 141 -28.39 24.43 -5.84
N VAL A 142 -27.47 24.03 -6.73
CA VAL A 142 -26.56 24.94 -7.45
C VAL A 142 -26.71 24.72 -8.94
N ARG A 143 -26.72 25.81 -9.72
CA ARG A 143 -26.78 25.76 -11.19
C ARG A 143 -25.70 26.68 -11.77
N ARG A 144 -24.97 26.14 -12.78
CA ARG A 144 -23.93 26.87 -13.50
C ARG A 144 -24.12 26.70 -15.00
N ASN A 145 -24.28 27.81 -15.70
CA ASN A 145 -24.27 27.84 -17.16
C ASN A 145 -22.83 27.79 -17.67
N PHE A 146 -22.57 27.04 -18.73
CA PHE A 146 -21.28 27.02 -19.36
C PHE A 146 -21.32 26.82 -20.88
N ASN A 147 -20.29 27.32 -21.57
CA ASN A 147 -20.13 27.20 -23.01
C ASN A 147 -18.84 26.46 -23.32
N LEU A 148 -18.79 25.87 -24.52
CA LEU A 148 -17.64 25.10 -25.00
C LEU A 148 -17.03 25.80 -26.22
N THR A 149 -15.72 25.87 -26.26
CA THR A 149 -14.99 26.42 -27.43
C THR A 149 -15.12 25.49 -28.64
N ASP A 150 -15.12 24.19 -28.40
CA ASP A 150 -15.30 23.11 -29.39
C ASP A 150 -15.89 21.87 -28.71
N LEU A 151 -16.34 20.91 -29.52
CA LEU A 151 -16.90 19.61 -29.08
C LEU A 151 -15.92 18.45 -29.25
N ASP A 152 -14.63 18.73 -29.45
CA ASP A 152 -13.57 17.72 -29.47
C ASP A 152 -13.23 17.28 -28.03
N ILE A 153 -14.02 16.35 -27.51
CA ILE A 153 -13.96 15.87 -26.13
C ILE A 153 -13.75 14.35 -26.12
N GLU A 154 -12.54 13.91 -25.89
CA GLU A 154 -12.26 12.49 -25.62
C GLU A 154 -12.77 12.09 -24.22
N LYS A 155 -12.37 12.85 -23.20
CA LYS A 155 -12.85 12.66 -21.83
C LYS A 155 -13.47 13.94 -21.29
N LEU A 156 -14.62 13.82 -20.67
CA LEU A 156 -15.22 14.84 -19.82
C LEU A 156 -14.95 14.43 -18.37
N ILE A 157 -14.40 15.33 -17.57
CA ILE A 157 -13.96 15.09 -16.21
C ILE A 157 -14.74 16.01 -15.29
N LEU A 158 -15.45 15.42 -14.32
CA LEU A 158 -16.06 16.14 -13.20
C LEU A 158 -15.05 16.19 -12.06
N GLN A 159 -14.69 17.38 -11.61
CA GLN A 159 -13.96 17.62 -10.36
C GLN A 159 -15.00 17.90 -9.28
N LEU A 160 -14.96 17.17 -8.16
CA LEU A 160 -15.99 17.24 -7.13
C LEU A 160 -15.36 17.08 -5.73
N ARG A 161 -15.82 17.94 -4.81
CA ARG A 161 -15.63 17.79 -3.36
C ARG A 161 -16.97 18.06 -2.70
N HIS A 162 -17.44 17.16 -1.82
CA HIS A 162 -18.73 17.26 -1.19
C HIS A 162 -18.77 16.59 0.18
N ASP A 163 -19.77 16.99 0.98
CA ASP A 163 -20.07 16.45 2.29
C ASP A 163 -21.57 16.75 2.58
N ASP A 164 -22.47 15.77 2.75
CA ASP A 164 -22.50 14.34 2.57
C ASP A 164 -22.98 13.91 1.15
N ASP A 165 -24.32 13.58 1.02
CA ASP A 165 -24.95 13.10 -0.22
C ASP A 165 -24.90 14.12 -1.34
N VAL A 166 -24.64 13.66 -2.57
CA VAL A 166 -24.60 14.54 -3.73
C VAL A 166 -25.18 13.90 -4.98
N GLU A 167 -25.85 14.70 -5.78
CA GLU A 167 -26.25 14.41 -7.16
C GLU A 167 -25.74 15.52 -8.08
N VAL A 168 -25.09 15.14 -9.18
CA VAL A 168 -24.58 16.07 -10.19
C VAL A 168 -25.18 15.73 -11.54
N TYR A 169 -25.78 16.71 -12.18
CA TYR A 169 -26.41 16.59 -13.48
C TYR A 169 -25.70 17.47 -14.52
N ILE A 170 -25.58 16.97 -15.73
CA ILE A 170 -25.11 17.72 -16.90
C ILE A 170 -26.17 17.62 -17.97
N ASN A 171 -26.68 18.78 -18.41
CA ASN A 171 -27.75 18.85 -19.40
C ASN A 171 -28.93 17.89 -19.09
N SER A 172 -29.45 17.96 -17.86
CA SER A 172 -30.60 17.17 -17.36
C SER A 172 -30.28 15.68 -17.14
N LYS A 173 -29.08 15.20 -17.41
CA LYS A 173 -28.71 13.79 -17.19
C LYS A 173 -27.83 13.64 -15.95
N LEU A 174 -28.15 12.65 -15.12
CA LEU A 174 -27.36 12.31 -13.94
C LEU A 174 -25.94 11.89 -14.36
N ALA A 175 -24.96 12.68 -13.94
CA ALA A 175 -23.55 12.48 -14.25
C ALA A 175 -22.82 11.73 -13.12
N TYR A 176 -23.21 12.02 -11.88
CA TYR A 176 -22.65 11.40 -10.68
C TYR A 176 -23.66 11.46 -9.53
N SER A 177 -23.69 10.42 -8.72
CA SER A 177 -24.42 10.46 -7.44
C SER A 177 -23.68 9.62 -6.42
N CYS A 178 -23.74 10.08 -5.17
CA CYS A 178 -23.23 9.33 -4.04
C CYS A 178 -24.16 9.52 -2.85
N LYS A 179 -24.54 8.45 -2.18
CA LYS A 179 -25.39 8.42 -1.01
C LYS A 179 -24.64 7.83 0.18
N ASP A 180 -24.85 8.42 1.36
CA ASP A 180 -24.15 8.07 2.60
C ASP A 180 -22.60 8.14 2.42
N CYS A 181 -22.12 9.20 1.78
CA CYS A 181 -20.70 9.37 1.48
C CYS A 181 -20.27 10.83 1.53
N SER A 182 -19.01 11.04 1.84
CA SER A 182 -18.34 12.34 1.76
C SER A 182 -16.98 12.23 1.08
N VAL A 183 -16.53 13.33 0.47
CA VAL A 183 -15.23 13.41 -0.18
C VAL A 183 -14.49 14.63 0.32
N GLY A 184 -13.59 14.42 1.27
CA GLY A 184 -12.84 15.49 1.95
C GLY A 184 -11.81 16.23 1.10
N SER A 185 -11.42 15.68 -0.08
CA SER A 185 -10.52 16.29 -1.04
C SER A 185 -11.12 16.27 -2.45
N ILE A 186 -10.56 17.08 -3.38
CA ILE A 186 -11.02 17.08 -4.77
C ILE A 186 -10.79 15.70 -5.38
N LYS A 187 -11.86 15.10 -5.91
CA LYS A 187 -11.80 13.86 -6.71
C LYS A 187 -12.21 14.14 -8.15
N GLU A 188 -11.63 13.38 -9.08
CA GLU A 188 -11.93 13.45 -10.51
C GLU A 188 -12.69 12.21 -10.97
N TYR A 189 -13.83 12.43 -11.63
CA TYR A 189 -14.69 11.38 -12.14
C TYR A 189 -14.82 11.52 -13.65
N ALA A 190 -14.51 10.45 -14.38
CA ALA A 190 -14.75 10.39 -15.82
C ALA A 190 -16.26 10.28 -16.08
N ILE A 191 -16.77 11.17 -16.90
CA ILE A 191 -18.20 11.23 -17.24
C ILE A 191 -18.51 10.34 -18.45
N ASN A 192 -19.62 9.63 -18.35
CA ASN A 192 -20.08 8.67 -19.35
C ASN A 192 -20.30 9.34 -20.73
N ASP A 193 -20.02 8.59 -21.80
CA ASP A 193 -20.19 9.02 -23.20
C ASP A 193 -21.63 9.41 -23.55
N SER A 194 -22.63 8.81 -22.93
CA SER A 194 -24.03 9.18 -23.14
C SER A 194 -24.34 10.62 -22.70
N ILE A 195 -23.61 11.14 -21.71
CA ILE A 195 -23.71 12.52 -21.23
C ILE A 195 -22.92 13.46 -22.14
N LYS A 196 -21.69 13.06 -22.55
CA LYS A 196 -20.90 13.82 -23.53
C LYS A 196 -21.70 14.16 -24.79
N LYS A 197 -22.52 13.21 -25.26
CA LYS A 197 -23.40 13.42 -26.43
C LYS A 197 -24.49 14.48 -26.25
N THR A 198 -24.77 14.93 -25.01
CA THR A 198 -25.74 16.00 -24.73
C THR A 198 -25.12 17.40 -24.78
N LEU A 199 -23.78 17.48 -24.81
CA LEU A 199 -23.06 18.74 -24.81
C LEU A 199 -23.28 19.52 -26.11
N LYS A 200 -23.42 20.84 -25.97
CA LYS A 200 -23.60 21.83 -27.03
C LYS A 200 -22.49 22.86 -26.93
N LYS A 201 -22.28 23.65 -27.99
CA LYS A 201 -21.34 24.78 -27.91
C LYS A 201 -21.78 25.82 -26.88
N GLU A 202 -23.10 26.04 -26.76
CA GLU A 202 -23.64 27.04 -25.87
C GLU A 202 -24.80 26.47 -25.01
N ASN A 203 -25.10 27.15 -23.91
CA ASN A 203 -26.27 26.86 -23.06
C ASN A 203 -26.27 25.46 -22.45
N ASN A 204 -25.08 24.99 -21.99
CA ASN A 204 -25.01 23.81 -21.16
C ASN A 204 -25.21 24.17 -19.68
N ILE A 205 -25.73 23.22 -18.89
CA ILE A 205 -25.99 23.36 -17.46
C ILE A 205 -25.21 22.28 -16.70
N LEU A 206 -24.49 22.71 -15.70
CA LEU A 206 -24.02 21.89 -14.58
C LEU A 206 -24.93 22.18 -13.39
N ALA A 207 -25.69 21.17 -12.94
CA ALA A 207 -26.65 21.31 -11.85
C ALA A 207 -26.29 20.33 -10.73
N ILE A 208 -26.28 20.79 -9.47
CA ILE A 208 -25.78 20.04 -8.32
C ILE A 208 -26.81 20.14 -7.20
N HIS A 209 -27.14 19.01 -6.57
CA HIS A 209 -27.86 18.95 -5.33
C HIS A 209 -26.98 18.28 -4.29
N CYS A 210 -26.76 18.94 -3.15
CA CYS A 210 -26.00 18.35 -2.04
C CYS A 210 -26.85 18.40 -0.78
N ILE A 211 -26.83 17.30 -0.01
CA ILE A 211 -27.62 17.13 1.22
C ILE A 211 -26.62 16.86 2.35
N ASN A 212 -26.69 17.67 3.40
CA ASN A 212 -25.94 17.45 4.63
C ASN A 212 -26.88 17.44 5.83
N PRO A 213 -27.25 16.29 6.38
CA PRO A 213 -28.17 16.15 7.49
C PRO A 213 -27.55 16.56 8.83
N ARG A 214 -26.23 16.48 9.00
CA ARG A 214 -25.52 16.71 10.26
C ARG A 214 -24.07 17.14 10.03
N GLY A 215 -23.55 17.99 10.93
CA GLY A 215 -22.13 18.33 11.00
C GLY A 215 -21.68 19.43 10.06
N TYR A 216 -20.49 19.26 9.51
CA TYR A 216 -19.89 20.14 8.51
C TYR A 216 -20.55 19.92 7.15
N ALA A 217 -20.56 20.95 6.31
CA ALA A 217 -21.11 20.88 4.98
C ALA A 217 -20.13 21.47 3.96
N TRP A 218 -20.02 20.83 2.80
CA TRP A 218 -19.19 21.34 1.71
C TRP A 218 -19.71 20.88 0.35
N VAL A 219 -19.71 21.79 -0.63
CA VAL A 219 -19.88 21.42 -2.03
C VAL A 219 -19.11 22.35 -2.94
N ASP A 220 -18.32 21.74 -3.81
CA ASP A 220 -17.62 22.40 -4.92
C ASP A 220 -17.51 21.46 -6.10
N ALA A 221 -17.70 21.99 -7.32
CA ALA A 221 -17.61 21.21 -8.54
C ALA A 221 -17.09 22.03 -9.72
N GLY A 222 -16.27 21.39 -10.53
CA GLY A 222 -15.75 21.89 -11.79
C GLY A 222 -15.87 20.87 -12.92
N LEU A 223 -15.72 21.31 -14.17
CA LEU A 223 -15.64 20.44 -15.34
C LEU A 223 -14.38 20.74 -16.13
N GLY A 224 -13.74 19.68 -16.58
CA GLY A 224 -12.62 19.72 -17.52
C GLY A 224 -12.86 18.82 -18.71
N LYS A 225 -12.20 19.11 -19.83
CA LYS A 225 -12.17 18.25 -21.03
C LYS A 225 -10.76 17.88 -21.39
N GLN A 226 -10.57 16.68 -21.93
CA GLN A 226 -9.34 16.26 -22.59
C GLN A 226 -9.64 15.95 -24.03
N LYS A 227 -8.78 16.45 -24.93
CA LYS A 227 -8.85 16.12 -26.37
C LYS A 227 -8.25 14.74 -26.60
N LYS A 228 -8.64 14.11 -27.71
CA LYS A 228 -8.08 12.84 -28.12
C LYS A 228 -6.56 13.00 -28.34
N PRO A 229 -5.72 12.23 -27.63
CA PRO A 229 -4.30 12.24 -27.95
C PRO A 229 -4.07 11.67 -29.36
N LYS A 230 -3.09 12.19 -30.08
CA LYS A 230 -2.64 11.56 -31.31
C LYS A 230 -2.16 10.15 -30.96
N ALA A 231 -2.60 9.16 -31.73
CA ALA A 231 -2.31 7.77 -31.42
C ALA A 231 -0.79 7.51 -31.43
N LEU A 232 -0.23 7.26 -30.24
CA LEU A 232 1.14 6.81 -30.09
C LEU A 232 1.25 5.32 -30.39
N THR A 233 2.32 4.90 -31.09
CA THR A 233 2.62 3.49 -31.24
C THR A 233 2.95 2.90 -29.86
N LYS A 234 2.15 1.96 -29.38
CA LYS A 234 2.44 1.24 -28.14
C LYS A 234 3.45 0.12 -28.41
N ALA A 235 4.43 -0.04 -27.52
CA ALA A 235 5.26 -1.23 -27.51
C ALA A 235 4.40 -2.46 -27.18
N GLU A 236 4.63 -3.57 -27.85
CA GLU A 236 3.96 -4.84 -27.58
C GLU A 236 4.59 -5.49 -26.33
N GLN A 237 3.87 -5.47 -25.19
CA GLN A 237 4.32 -6.15 -23.98
C GLN A 237 4.21 -7.66 -24.17
N LEU A 238 5.31 -8.37 -23.98
CA LEU A 238 5.41 -9.83 -24.12
C LEU A 238 5.22 -10.53 -22.77
N SER A 239 5.80 -9.99 -21.70
CA SER A 239 5.71 -10.58 -20.36
C SER A 239 5.82 -9.55 -19.24
N VAL A 240 5.37 -9.96 -18.07
CA VAL A 240 5.71 -9.38 -16.77
C VAL A 240 6.16 -10.50 -15.84
N ASN A 241 7.15 -10.22 -15.02
CA ASN A 241 7.64 -11.11 -13.97
C ASN A 241 7.87 -10.30 -12.68
N VAL A 242 7.34 -10.79 -11.56
CA VAL A 242 7.47 -10.18 -10.24
C VAL A 242 8.21 -11.13 -9.32
N THR A 243 9.25 -10.63 -8.68
CA THR A 243 9.97 -11.29 -7.59
C THR A 243 9.89 -10.45 -6.31
N ALA A 244 10.49 -10.89 -5.22
CA ALA A 244 10.42 -10.17 -3.95
C ALA A 244 11.00 -8.75 -4.03
N THR A 245 12.02 -8.50 -4.85
CA THR A 245 12.69 -7.19 -4.97
C THR A 245 12.54 -6.53 -6.32
N GLN A 246 12.02 -7.24 -7.34
CA GLN A 246 12.04 -6.78 -8.73
C GLN A 246 10.70 -6.94 -9.43
N THR A 247 10.44 -6.07 -10.44
CA THR A 247 9.37 -6.22 -11.42
C THR A 247 9.95 -5.99 -12.82
N THR A 248 9.97 -7.03 -13.64
CA THR A 248 10.60 -7.03 -14.96
C THR A 248 9.54 -7.16 -16.06
N TYR A 249 9.61 -6.29 -17.04
CA TYR A 249 8.75 -6.30 -18.23
C TYR A 249 9.61 -6.53 -19.48
N THR A 250 9.06 -7.29 -20.46
CA THR A 250 9.67 -7.43 -21.77
C THR A 250 8.75 -6.94 -22.85
N PHE A 251 9.32 -6.28 -23.86
CA PHE A 251 8.57 -5.67 -24.97
C PHE A 251 9.23 -5.97 -26.31
N LYS A 252 8.39 -5.96 -27.36
CA LYS A 252 8.80 -5.90 -28.76
C LYS A 252 8.53 -4.50 -29.28
N CYS A 253 9.57 -3.88 -29.86
CA CYS A 253 9.56 -2.52 -30.41
C CYS A 253 10.12 -2.58 -31.85
N GLY A 254 9.31 -2.97 -32.83
CA GLY A 254 9.78 -3.26 -34.17
C GLY A 254 10.77 -4.41 -34.21
N GLY A 255 11.98 -4.19 -34.72
CA GLY A 255 13.08 -5.18 -34.77
C GLY A 255 13.87 -5.32 -33.45
N VAL A 256 13.48 -4.59 -32.40
CA VAL A 256 14.21 -4.51 -31.12
C VAL A 256 13.37 -5.12 -30.00
N GLY A 257 14.00 -5.93 -29.14
CA GLY A 257 13.50 -6.33 -27.84
C GLY A 257 13.97 -5.36 -26.77
N LEU A 258 13.05 -4.94 -25.90
CA LEU A 258 13.34 -4.11 -24.73
C LEU A 258 12.96 -4.88 -23.47
N THR A 259 13.89 -4.96 -22.51
CA THR A 259 13.61 -5.39 -21.14
C THR A 259 13.74 -4.20 -20.21
N VAL A 260 12.72 -3.98 -19.37
CA VAL A 260 12.72 -2.95 -18.33
C VAL A 260 12.59 -3.63 -16.98
N ASN A 261 13.54 -3.39 -16.08
CA ASN A 261 13.54 -3.94 -14.73
C ASN A 261 13.46 -2.80 -13.70
N PHE A 262 12.48 -2.88 -12.80
CA PHE A 262 12.34 -2.01 -11.64
C PHE A 262 12.83 -2.80 -10.42
N LEU A 263 13.92 -2.35 -9.82
CA LEU A 263 14.53 -2.98 -8.65
C LEU A 263 14.43 -2.03 -7.45
N SER A 264 13.74 -2.44 -6.39
CA SER A 264 13.77 -1.82 -5.07
C SER A 264 14.47 -2.79 -4.10
N PRO A 265 15.72 -2.51 -3.67
CA PRO A 265 16.56 -3.49 -2.97
C PRO A 265 16.17 -3.63 -1.48
N LEU A 266 14.91 -3.97 -1.22
CA LEU A 266 14.35 -4.15 0.13
C LEU A 266 14.77 -5.51 0.71
N ILE A 267 16.02 -5.62 1.18
CA ILE A 267 16.52 -6.82 1.85
C ILE A 267 16.39 -6.63 3.36
N ALA A 268 15.37 -7.24 3.98
CA ALA A 268 15.03 -7.04 5.39
C ALA A 268 16.18 -7.38 6.37
N SER A 269 17.09 -8.29 5.99
CA SER A 269 18.27 -8.66 6.78
C SER A 269 19.43 -7.65 6.67
N ASP A 270 19.38 -6.69 5.74
CA ASP A 270 20.41 -5.69 5.52
C ASP A 270 19.80 -4.29 5.75
N LEU A 271 20.00 -3.74 6.95
CA LEU A 271 19.41 -2.46 7.36
C LEU A 271 19.87 -1.29 6.50
N ASP A 272 21.11 -1.33 5.98
CA ASP A 272 21.60 -0.29 5.08
C ASP A 272 20.80 -0.31 3.76
N LEU A 273 20.76 -1.45 3.07
CA LEU A 273 20.00 -1.56 1.82
C LEU A 273 18.50 -1.32 2.01
N LEU A 274 17.90 -1.86 3.09
CA LEU A 274 16.48 -1.67 3.40
C LEU A 274 16.13 -0.20 3.58
N SER A 275 17.04 0.59 4.16
CA SER A 275 16.79 2.01 4.44
C SER A 275 17.04 2.93 3.26
N ARG A 276 17.85 2.53 2.27
CA ARG A 276 18.20 3.36 1.11
C ARG A 276 16.97 3.64 0.24
N PRO A 277 16.48 4.87 0.14
CA PRO A 277 15.28 5.18 -0.64
C PRO A 277 15.64 5.36 -2.13
N ILE A 278 16.27 4.36 -2.73
CA ILE A 278 16.73 4.36 -4.12
C ILE A 278 16.28 3.08 -4.82
N SER A 279 15.49 3.25 -5.87
CA SER A 279 15.20 2.20 -6.85
C SER A 279 16.05 2.37 -8.10
N TYR A 280 16.38 1.25 -8.73
CA TYR A 280 17.09 1.21 -10.01
C TYR A 280 16.13 0.82 -11.12
N ILE A 281 16.21 1.51 -12.24
CA ILE A 281 15.44 1.20 -13.44
C ILE A 281 16.43 0.87 -14.54
N ASP A 282 16.44 -0.39 -14.96
CA ASP A 282 17.33 -0.90 -15.98
C ASP A 282 16.63 -1.02 -17.31
N PHE A 283 17.30 -0.56 -18.36
CA PHE A 283 16.87 -0.70 -19.74
C PHE A 283 17.89 -1.58 -20.48
N ASN A 284 17.43 -2.74 -20.97
CA ASN A 284 18.23 -3.62 -21.79
C ASN A 284 17.58 -3.73 -23.15
N VAL A 285 18.34 -3.39 -24.20
CA VAL A 285 17.88 -3.45 -25.59
C VAL A 285 18.70 -4.48 -26.38
N GLU A 286 18.04 -5.25 -27.25
CA GLU A 286 18.70 -6.23 -28.10
C GLU A 286 18.07 -6.29 -29.49
N SER A 287 18.89 -6.54 -30.53
CA SER A 287 18.39 -6.78 -31.88
C SER A 287 17.70 -8.15 -31.96
N LYS A 288 16.45 -8.19 -32.42
CA LYS A 288 15.66 -9.43 -32.59
C LYS A 288 15.53 -9.87 -34.06
N ASP A 289 15.85 -9.00 -35.01
CA ASP A 289 15.80 -9.29 -36.46
C ASP A 289 17.21 -9.51 -37.06
N GLY A 290 18.25 -9.46 -36.23
CA GLY A 290 19.64 -9.66 -36.64
C GLY A 290 20.26 -8.46 -37.37
N LYS A 291 19.63 -7.27 -37.33
CA LYS A 291 20.14 -6.03 -37.95
C LYS A 291 20.65 -5.07 -36.86
N PRO A 292 21.54 -4.13 -37.23
CA PRO A 292 21.87 -3.01 -36.34
C PRO A 292 20.71 -2.01 -36.28
N HIS A 293 20.49 -1.39 -35.10
CA HIS A 293 19.45 -0.39 -34.88
C HIS A 293 20.00 0.80 -34.12
N GLN A 294 19.49 2.01 -34.44
CA GLN A 294 19.67 3.20 -33.61
C GLN A 294 18.50 3.27 -32.62
N THR A 295 18.80 3.25 -31.32
CA THR A 295 17.77 3.36 -30.32
C THR A 295 18.05 4.52 -29.37
N GLU A 296 16.98 5.18 -28.94
CA GLU A 296 17.01 6.22 -27.90
C GLU A 296 15.90 5.95 -26.91
N ILE A 297 16.25 5.79 -25.63
CA ILE A 297 15.29 5.62 -24.54
C ILE A 297 15.12 6.95 -23.82
N THR A 298 13.87 7.37 -23.60
CA THR A 298 13.51 8.47 -22.72
C THR A 298 12.68 7.94 -21.57
N PHE A 299 13.16 8.16 -20.36
CA PHE A 299 12.42 7.87 -19.12
C PHE A 299 12.13 9.18 -18.40
N ALA A 300 10.88 9.38 -17.99
CA ALA A 300 10.43 10.60 -17.35
C ALA A 300 9.65 10.31 -16.08
N VAL A 301 9.86 11.15 -15.07
CA VAL A 301 9.25 11.08 -13.75
C VAL A 301 8.53 12.40 -13.49
N SER A 302 7.23 12.36 -13.22
CA SER A 302 6.45 13.55 -12.87
C SER A 302 6.93 14.18 -11.56
N GLY A 303 6.99 15.50 -11.52
CA GLY A 303 7.20 16.25 -10.26
C GLY A 303 6.10 16.02 -9.22
N ASP A 304 4.95 15.43 -9.61
CA ASP A 304 3.85 15.09 -8.69
C ASP A 304 4.23 14.07 -7.62
N ILE A 305 5.32 13.35 -7.80
CA ILE A 305 5.90 12.45 -6.79
C ILE A 305 6.32 13.20 -5.50
N ALA A 306 6.58 14.50 -5.57
CA ALA A 306 7.04 15.32 -4.46
C ALA A 306 5.95 16.27 -3.92
N LYS A 307 4.66 16.03 -4.23
CA LYS A 307 3.56 16.88 -3.73
C LYS A 307 2.37 16.07 -3.24
N ASN A 308 1.67 16.62 -2.28
CA ASN A 308 0.41 16.08 -1.77
C ASN A 308 -0.80 16.58 -2.55
N GLU A 309 -0.83 17.87 -2.89
CA GLU A 309 -1.93 18.52 -3.57
C GLU A 309 -1.56 18.96 -4.98
N ARG A 310 -2.52 18.87 -5.90
CA ARG A 310 -2.32 19.17 -7.32
C ARG A 310 -1.85 20.61 -7.57
N LYS A 311 -2.32 21.57 -6.77
CA LYS A 311 -1.99 23.00 -6.87
C LYS A 311 -0.60 23.37 -6.38
N GLN A 312 0.09 22.49 -5.65
CA GLN A 312 1.44 22.78 -5.16
C GLN A 312 2.41 22.87 -6.33
N LEU A 313 3.20 23.93 -6.33
CA LEU A 313 4.24 24.14 -7.32
C LEU A 313 5.51 23.40 -6.91
N VAL A 314 6.11 22.69 -7.85
CA VAL A 314 7.41 22.03 -7.66
C VAL A 314 8.50 22.78 -8.41
N LYS A 315 9.68 22.84 -7.80
CA LYS A 315 10.90 23.34 -8.42
C LYS A 315 11.83 22.18 -8.75
N ILE A 316 12.28 22.11 -9.99
CA ILE A 316 13.26 21.11 -10.41
C ILE A 316 14.60 21.82 -10.62
N THR A 317 15.63 21.31 -9.97
CA THR A 317 17.02 21.78 -10.09
C THR A 317 17.92 20.64 -10.57
N ASN A 318 19.06 20.96 -11.15
CA ASN A 318 20.06 20.00 -11.60
C ASN A 318 21.35 20.13 -10.80
N GLY A 319 22.12 19.05 -10.75
CA GLY A 319 23.43 19.01 -10.14
C GLY A 319 24.27 17.82 -10.61
N GLN A 320 25.51 17.78 -10.15
CA GLN A 320 26.42 16.67 -10.39
C GLN A 320 27.40 16.56 -9.22
N GLN A 321 27.68 15.34 -8.77
CA GLN A 321 28.73 15.06 -7.79
C GLN A 321 29.45 13.76 -8.16
N GLU A 322 30.80 13.76 -8.16
CA GLU A 322 31.66 12.61 -8.45
C GLU A 322 31.27 11.79 -9.70
N GLY A 323 30.80 12.47 -10.75
CA GLY A 323 30.37 11.82 -12.00
C GLY A 323 28.90 11.42 -12.06
N VAL A 324 28.17 11.38 -10.94
CA VAL A 324 26.72 11.16 -10.91
C VAL A 324 26.00 12.47 -11.16
N LYS A 325 25.25 12.56 -12.27
CA LYS A 325 24.35 13.66 -12.59
C LYS A 325 23.00 13.42 -11.97
N TYR A 326 22.29 14.46 -11.56
CA TYR A 326 20.95 14.35 -11.02
C TYR A 326 20.03 15.54 -11.33
N LEU A 327 18.73 15.27 -11.32
CA LEU A 327 17.65 16.24 -11.19
C LEU A 327 17.00 16.04 -9.82
N LYS A 328 16.67 17.14 -9.14
CA LYS A 328 16.07 17.17 -7.81
C LYS A 328 14.79 17.99 -7.86
N SER A 329 13.65 17.38 -7.50
CA SER A 329 12.31 18.00 -7.52
C SER A 329 11.73 18.06 -6.12
N GLY A 330 11.18 19.19 -5.72
CA GLY A 330 10.47 19.36 -4.45
C GLY A 330 9.52 20.54 -4.48
N VAL A 331 8.56 20.57 -3.55
CA VAL A 331 7.63 21.70 -3.38
C VAL A 331 8.40 22.92 -2.91
N GLU A 332 8.05 24.11 -3.41
CA GLU A 332 8.72 25.37 -3.02
C GLU A 332 8.54 25.69 -1.52
N GLY A 333 7.37 25.44 -0.95
CA GLY A 333 7.07 25.66 0.48
C GLY A 333 7.29 24.40 1.32
N GLN A 334 8.53 24.05 1.64
CA GLN A 334 8.93 22.88 2.43
C GLN A 334 8.35 22.89 3.86
N LYS A 335 7.13 22.37 4.05
CA LYS A 335 6.50 22.20 5.37
C LYS A 335 6.82 20.82 5.93
N ILE A 336 8.03 20.66 6.45
CA ILE A 336 8.52 19.39 6.97
C ILE A 336 7.57 18.86 8.05
N LEU A 337 7.08 17.62 7.88
CA LEU A 337 6.13 16.94 8.79
C LEU A 337 4.84 17.77 9.04
N GLY A 338 4.49 18.65 8.11
CA GLY A 338 3.40 19.63 8.29
C GLY A 338 1.98 19.07 8.12
N LYS A 339 1.84 17.81 7.68
CA LYS A 339 0.55 17.13 7.48
C LYS A 339 0.61 15.70 7.97
N SER A 340 -0.51 15.24 8.52
CA SER A 340 -0.72 13.84 8.94
C SER A 340 -2.08 13.35 8.45
N GLY A 341 -2.24 12.05 8.28
CA GLY A 341 -3.50 11.45 7.84
C GLY A 341 -3.33 10.27 6.91
N ASP A 342 -4.44 9.61 6.55
CA ASP A 342 -4.41 8.43 5.71
C ASP A 342 -4.09 8.77 4.25
N ASP A 343 -4.89 9.57 3.59
CA ASP A 343 -4.72 9.97 2.17
C ASP A 343 -3.72 11.13 2.01
N VAL A 344 -2.64 11.14 2.80
CA VAL A 344 -1.58 12.15 2.71
C VAL A 344 -0.37 11.56 2.00
N ARG A 345 0.10 12.29 0.98
CA ARG A 345 1.38 12.05 0.30
C ARG A 345 2.39 13.09 0.76
N ILE A 346 3.66 12.77 0.63
CA ILE A 346 4.72 13.68 1.07
C ILE A 346 4.76 14.95 0.21
N ASP A 347 4.88 16.12 0.86
CA ASP A 347 5.06 17.42 0.22
C ASP A 347 6.22 18.23 0.84
N TRP A 348 7.18 17.51 1.42
CA TRP A 348 8.48 18.01 1.85
C TRP A 348 9.58 17.07 1.39
N GLY A 349 10.83 17.51 1.49
CA GLY A 349 11.95 16.76 0.93
C GLY A 349 11.98 16.79 -0.60
N TYR A 350 12.66 15.86 -1.21
CA TYR A 350 12.99 15.91 -2.62
C TYR A 350 13.00 14.55 -3.28
N ALA A 351 12.38 14.45 -4.45
CA ALA A 351 12.56 13.36 -5.39
C ALA A 351 13.81 13.59 -6.25
N TRP A 352 14.54 12.50 -6.56
CA TRP A 352 15.81 12.55 -7.28
C TRP A 352 15.79 11.57 -8.45
N LEU A 353 16.08 12.05 -9.66
CA LEU A 353 16.37 11.21 -10.83
C LEU A 353 17.86 11.36 -11.16
N ALA A 354 18.62 10.27 -11.10
CA ALA A 354 20.06 10.33 -11.22
C ALA A 354 20.63 9.26 -12.18
N SER A 355 21.80 9.53 -12.73
CA SER A 355 22.56 8.61 -13.55
C SER A 355 24.07 8.82 -13.44
N ALA A 356 24.81 7.73 -13.30
CA ALA A 356 26.27 7.71 -13.40
C ALA A 356 26.76 7.51 -14.84
N ASN A 357 25.87 7.21 -15.79
CA ASN A 357 26.26 7.07 -17.20
C ASN A 357 26.48 8.46 -17.82
N PRO A 358 27.72 8.80 -18.26
CA PRO A 358 28.02 10.12 -18.81
C PRO A 358 27.25 10.44 -20.09
N GLN A 359 26.78 9.42 -20.83
CA GLN A 359 25.99 9.58 -22.06
C GLN A 359 24.53 9.91 -21.79
N ASN A 360 24.05 9.72 -20.54
CA ASN A 360 22.71 10.12 -20.17
C ASN A 360 22.57 11.65 -20.14
N ILE A 361 21.53 12.13 -20.81
CA ILE A 361 21.13 13.54 -20.82
C ILE A 361 19.96 13.68 -19.85
N LEU A 362 20.20 14.40 -18.76
CA LEU A 362 19.15 14.75 -17.82
C LEU A 362 18.60 16.14 -18.16
N SER A 363 17.28 16.27 -18.23
CA SER A 363 16.62 17.55 -18.58
C SER A 363 15.23 17.67 -17.93
N VAL A 364 14.74 18.90 -17.84
CA VAL A 364 13.37 19.18 -17.40
C VAL A 364 12.47 19.27 -18.64
N SER A 365 11.32 18.60 -18.58
CA SER A 365 10.34 18.58 -19.64
C SER A 365 8.95 18.95 -19.13
N SER A 366 8.04 19.34 -20.04
CA SER A 366 6.61 19.54 -19.74
C SER A 366 5.77 18.46 -20.43
N THR A 367 4.50 18.35 -20.05
CA THR A 367 3.55 17.45 -20.75
C THR A 367 3.51 17.72 -22.25
N LYS A 368 3.52 18.99 -22.67
CA LYS A 368 3.54 19.35 -24.10
C LYS A 368 4.81 18.88 -24.81
N LYS A 369 5.97 19.04 -24.16
CA LYS A 369 7.25 18.54 -24.72
C LYS A 369 7.27 17.02 -24.80
N MET A 370 6.71 16.33 -23.79
CA MET A 370 6.61 14.88 -23.81
C MET A 370 5.68 14.38 -24.93
N ILE A 371 4.55 15.05 -25.16
CA ILE A 371 3.65 14.75 -26.29
C ILE A 371 4.38 14.94 -27.61
N ALA A 372 5.07 16.05 -27.79
CA ALA A 372 5.83 16.33 -29.02
C ALA A 372 6.95 15.30 -29.24
N ALA A 373 7.71 14.96 -28.22
CA ALA A 373 8.75 13.93 -28.28
C ALA A 373 8.18 12.57 -28.69
N SER A 374 7.03 12.21 -28.13
CA SER A 374 6.33 10.98 -28.48
C SER A 374 5.84 10.95 -29.94
N GLU A 375 5.57 12.11 -30.52
CA GLU A 375 5.21 12.30 -31.93
C GLU A 375 6.44 12.49 -32.87
N GLY A 376 7.65 12.38 -32.32
CA GLY A 376 8.88 12.59 -33.07
C GLY A 376 9.18 14.07 -33.42
N ARG A 377 8.50 15.03 -32.76
CA ARG A 377 8.66 16.47 -32.95
C ARG A 377 9.51 17.07 -31.83
N ILE A 378 10.28 18.12 -32.14
CA ILE A 378 11.00 18.92 -31.15
C ILE A 378 10.20 20.22 -30.94
N LEU A 379 9.82 20.49 -29.68
CA LEU A 379 9.25 21.78 -29.30
C LEU A 379 10.34 22.66 -28.66
N ASN A 380 10.67 23.77 -29.31
CA ASN A 380 11.57 24.79 -28.81
C ASN A 380 10.77 25.85 -28.02
N GLU A 381 10.07 25.46 -26.99
CA GLU A 381 9.40 26.41 -26.08
C GLU A 381 10.39 26.93 -25.07
N THR A 382 10.67 28.24 -25.10
CA THR A 382 11.41 28.99 -24.08
C THR A 382 10.42 29.71 -23.17
N GLY A 383 9.89 29.02 -22.17
CA GLY A 383 9.01 29.63 -21.16
C GLY A 383 8.55 28.57 -20.16
N SER A 384 8.67 28.87 -18.88
CA SER A 384 7.98 28.11 -17.81
C SER A 384 6.50 28.52 -17.83
N GLU A 385 5.63 27.69 -18.40
CA GLU A 385 4.20 27.83 -18.13
C GLU A 385 3.99 27.35 -16.67
N GLU A 386 3.80 28.27 -15.74
CA GLU A 386 3.73 28.07 -14.29
C GLU A 386 2.69 27.04 -13.82
N ASN A 387 1.78 26.64 -14.69
CA ASN A 387 0.67 25.72 -14.37
C ASN A 387 0.76 24.34 -15.06
N GLN A 388 1.89 23.99 -15.71
CA GLN A 388 2.03 22.70 -16.37
C GLN A 388 2.76 21.68 -15.49
N GLN A 389 2.31 20.42 -15.58
CA GLN A 389 3.01 19.30 -14.99
C GLN A 389 4.44 19.21 -15.56
N GLN A 390 5.43 19.26 -14.67
CA GLN A 390 6.84 19.15 -15.01
C GLN A 390 7.34 17.74 -14.80
N PHE A 391 8.33 17.34 -15.62
CA PHE A 391 8.96 16.03 -15.55
C PHE A 391 10.49 16.17 -15.45
N MET A 392 11.06 15.38 -14.56
CA MET A 392 12.48 15.03 -14.62
C MET A 392 12.65 13.96 -15.71
N THR A 393 13.51 14.18 -16.68
CA THR A 393 13.72 13.24 -17.79
C THR A 393 15.16 12.79 -17.90
N SER A 394 15.37 11.53 -18.28
CA SER A 394 16.64 10.95 -18.67
C SER A 394 16.51 10.40 -20.09
N SER A 395 17.40 10.83 -21.00
CA SER A 395 17.46 10.33 -22.39
C SER A 395 18.84 9.75 -22.68
N ILE A 396 18.86 8.56 -23.28
CA ILE A 396 20.10 7.89 -23.65
C ILE A 396 19.98 7.22 -25.03
N LYS A 397 21.02 7.41 -25.85
CA LYS A 397 21.17 6.71 -27.13
C LYS A 397 21.93 5.40 -26.91
N LEU A 398 21.29 4.29 -27.29
CA LEU A 398 21.83 2.94 -27.19
C LEU A 398 21.88 2.31 -28.59
N ASN A 399 23.00 2.52 -29.31
CA ASN A 399 23.17 1.90 -30.61
C ASN A 399 23.44 0.40 -30.48
N ILE A 400 22.66 -0.40 -31.18
CA ILE A 400 22.74 -1.86 -31.13
C ILE A 400 23.39 -2.37 -32.41
N ALA A 401 24.57 -2.97 -32.32
CA ALA A 401 25.15 -3.71 -33.43
C ALA A 401 24.40 -5.04 -33.64
N LYS A 402 24.58 -5.63 -34.83
CA LYS A 402 23.99 -6.92 -35.17
C LYS A 402 24.18 -7.97 -34.04
N ASN A 403 23.12 -8.58 -33.56
CA ASN A 403 23.13 -9.62 -32.51
C ASN A 403 23.83 -9.19 -31.18
N LYS A 404 23.84 -7.90 -30.87
CA LYS A 404 24.41 -7.35 -29.63
C LYS A 404 23.31 -6.83 -28.72
N LYS A 405 23.69 -6.63 -27.46
CA LYS A 405 22.86 -5.99 -26.43
C LYS A 405 23.52 -4.70 -25.99
N SER A 406 22.70 -3.74 -25.56
CA SER A 406 23.16 -2.52 -24.93
C SER A 406 22.25 -2.23 -23.74
N SER A 407 22.79 -1.63 -22.68
CA SER A 407 22.04 -1.38 -21.46
C SER A 407 22.36 -0.02 -20.83
N SER A 408 21.43 0.49 -20.06
CA SER A 408 21.63 1.65 -19.19
C SER A 408 20.73 1.57 -17.98
N THR A 409 21.22 2.14 -16.86
CA THR A 409 20.50 2.18 -15.59
C THR A 409 20.32 3.64 -15.17
N VAL A 410 19.15 3.94 -14.62
CA VAL A 410 18.89 5.20 -13.90
C VAL A 410 18.46 4.89 -12.48
N MET A 411 18.68 5.83 -11.57
CA MET A 411 18.28 5.75 -10.17
C MET A 411 17.16 6.75 -9.91
N LEU A 412 16.10 6.29 -9.20
CA LEU A 412 15.04 7.15 -8.69
C LEU A 412 15.04 7.05 -7.17
N GLY A 413 15.16 8.20 -6.49
CA GLY A 413 15.24 8.24 -5.04
C GLY A 413 14.36 9.32 -4.42
N TYR A 414 14.21 9.28 -3.09
CA TYR A 414 13.50 10.29 -2.30
C TYR A 414 14.19 10.56 -0.97
N ASP A 415 14.61 11.81 -0.73
CA ASP A 415 15.10 12.28 0.57
C ASP A 415 13.98 13.03 1.29
N ASP A 416 13.45 12.44 2.35
CA ASP A 416 12.36 12.98 3.16
C ASP A 416 12.85 13.97 4.25
N LEU A 417 14.15 14.26 4.31
CA LEU A 417 14.82 15.14 5.27
C LEU A 417 14.65 14.67 6.73
N TYR A 418 13.42 14.63 7.20
CA TYR A 418 12.96 14.02 8.44
C TYR A 418 11.78 13.09 8.13
N SER A 419 11.84 11.87 8.64
CA SER A 419 10.86 10.83 8.35
C SER A 419 9.61 10.90 9.19
N ILE A 420 9.78 11.14 10.49
CA ILE A 420 8.70 11.19 11.48
C ILE A 420 9.01 12.21 12.59
N GLN A 421 7.97 12.60 13.31
CA GLN A 421 8.13 13.19 14.64
C GLN A 421 7.84 12.11 15.70
N TYR A 422 8.74 11.95 16.66
CA TYR A 422 8.65 10.93 17.72
C TYR A 422 8.83 11.62 19.07
N PHE A 423 7.78 11.63 19.90
CA PHE A 423 7.71 12.36 21.15
C PHE A 423 8.25 13.79 21.04
N GLU A 424 7.67 14.56 20.12
CA GLU A 424 7.98 15.96 19.79
C GLU A 424 9.36 16.19 19.12
N LYS A 425 10.12 15.15 18.79
CA LYS A 425 11.42 15.25 18.14
C LYS A 425 11.37 14.76 16.71
N ASN A 426 11.88 15.53 15.77
CA ASN A 426 11.99 15.17 14.37
C ASN A 426 13.14 14.18 14.17
N LEU A 427 12.89 13.01 13.63
CA LEU A 427 13.87 11.96 13.42
C LEU A 427 14.21 11.80 11.93
N GLU A 428 15.49 11.59 11.66
CA GLU A 428 16.02 11.33 10.32
C GLU A 428 15.86 9.86 9.91
N PRO A 429 15.80 9.58 8.58
CA PRO A 429 15.83 8.21 8.10
C PRO A 429 17.17 7.52 8.43
N TRP A 430 17.13 6.22 8.61
CA TRP A 430 18.30 5.41 9.02
C TRP A 430 19.52 5.55 8.09
N TRP A 431 19.30 5.64 6.77
CA TRP A 431 20.38 5.72 5.79
C TRP A 431 21.31 6.94 5.97
N LYS A 432 20.81 8.03 6.53
CA LYS A 432 21.64 9.24 6.78
C LYS A 432 22.78 8.98 7.77
N LYS A 433 22.62 8.02 8.68
CA LYS A 433 23.67 7.62 9.60
C LYS A 433 24.95 7.18 8.87
N LEU A 434 24.81 6.50 7.73
CA LEU A 434 25.93 5.93 6.99
C LEU A 434 26.41 6.84 5.83
N HIS A 435 25.49 7.55 5.20
CA HIS A 435 25.77 8.25 3.95
C HIS A 435 25.73 9.79 4.07
N GLY A 436 25.10 10.33 5.12
CA GLY A 436 25.01 11.76 5.40
C GLY A 436 24.10 12.54 4.45
N SER A 437 24.40 12.54 3.14
CA SER A 437 23.61 13.26 2.14
C SER A 437 23.12 12.34 1.00
N MET A 438 22.08 12.79 0.28
CA MET A 438 21.56 12.04 -0.87
C MET A 438 22.57 11.98 -2.02
N GLU A 439 23.37 13.01 -2.21
CA GLU A 439 24.45 13.04 -3.21
C GLU A 439 25.49 11.94 -2.95
N ASN A 440 25.94 11.80 -1.70
CA ASN A 440 26.86 10.73 -1.29
C ASN A 440 26.22 9.35 -1.46
N LEU A 441 24.95 9.23 -1.08
CA LEU A 441 24.21 7.97 -1.22
C LEU A 441 24.07 7.57 -2.70
N LEU A 442 23.73 8.51 -3.61
CA LEU A 442 23.64 8.25 -5.05
C LEU A 442 24.98 7.80 -5.64
N ASN A 443 26.09 8.41 -5.21
CA ASN A 443 27.43 7.97 -5.61
C ASN A 443 27.73 6.56 -5.15
N GLN A 444 27.47 6.24 -3.89
CA GLN A 444 27.68 4.90 -3.34
C GLN A 444 26.75 3.89 -4.04
N ALA A 445 25.47 4.20 -4.18
CA ALA A 445 24.48 3.36 -4.82
C ALA A 445 24.84 3.00 -6.28
N SER A 446 25.41 3.96 -7.02
CA SER A 446 25.86 3.72 -8.39
C SER A 446 27.06 2.76 -8.47
N LYS A 447 27.98 2.85 -7.50
CA LYS A 447 29.16 1.96 -7.38
C LYS A 447 28.75 0.55 -6.93
N ASP A 448 27.81 0.46 -5.99
CA ASP A 448 27.33 -0.80 -5.41
C ASP A 448 26.34 -1.57 -6.31
N TYR A 449 25.78 -0.92 -7.33
CA TYR A 449 24.67 -1.48 -8.11
C TYR A 449 24.89 -2.92 -8.61
N PRO A 450 26.05 -3.31 -9.20
CA PRO A 450 26.26 -4.70 -9.64
C PRO A 450 26.17 -5.71 -8.50
N GLN A 451 26.67 -5.37 -7.32
CA GLN A 451 26.61 -6.21 -6.12
C GLN A 451 25.18 -6.25 -5.54
N ILE A 452 24.47 -5.12 -5.54
CA ILE A 452 23.09 -5.03 -5.11
C ILE A 452 22.19 -5.90 -5.97
N LEU A 453 22.33 -5.84 -7.29
CA LEU A 453 21.58 -6.69 -8.23
C LEU A 453 21.82 -8.18 -7.96
N THR A 454 23.08 -8.56 -7.72
CA THR A 454 23.44 -9.95 -7.38
C THR A 454 22.78 -10.39 -6.07
N LYS A 455 22.89 -9.58 -5.00
CA LYS A 455 22.26 -9.86 -3.70
C LYS A 455 20.72 -10.00 -3.84
N CYS A 456 20.09 -9.12 -4.62
CA CYS A 456 18.65 -9.16 -4.85
C CYS A 456 18.22 -10.43 -5.59
N ASN A 457 18.98 -10.85 -6.64
CA ASN A 457 18.70 -12.09 -7.36
C ASN A 457 18.83 -13.32 -6.45
N GLU A 458 19.86 -13.36 -5.61
CA GLU A 458 20.08 -14.43 -4.64
C GLU A 458 18.97 -14.47 -3.58
N PHE A 459 18.59 -13.29 -3.07
CA PHE A 459 17.52 -13.16 -2.09
C PHE A 459 16.16 -13.57 -2.68
N ASP A 460 15.83 -13.11 -3.87
CA ASP A 460 14.57 -13.44 -4.57
C ASP A 460 14.42 -14.95 -4.74
N LYS A 461 15.52 -15.61 -5.16
CA LYS A 461 15.56 -17.07 -5.30
C LYS A 461 15.43 -17.77 -3.95
N GLN A 462 16.16 -17.33 -2.93
CA GLN A 462 16.14 -17.92 -1.59
C GLN A 462 14.75 -17.82 -0.96
N LEU A 463 14.10 -16.64 -1.05
CA LEU A 463 12.75 -16.45 -0.53
C LEU A 463 11.75 -17.42 -1.18
N PHE A 464 11.79 -17.51 -2.51
CA PHE A 464 10.91 -18.41 -3.24
C PHE A 464 11.14 -19.88 -2.88
N ASP A 465 12.39 -20.32 -2.88
CA ASP A 465 12.76 -21.71 -2.56
C ASP A 465 12.36 -22.09 -1.13
N ASP A 466 12.57 -21.21 -0.16
CA ASP A 466 12.18 -21.44 1.24
C ASP A 466 10.67 -21.45 1.42
N ALA A 467 9.95 -20.58 0.72
CA ALA A 467 8.49 -20.59 0.73
C ALA A 467 7.90 -21.84 0.07
N VAL A 468 8.49 -22.33 -1.05
CA VAL A 468 8.12 -23.61 -1.66
C VAL A 468 8.30 -24.78 -0.70
N LYS A 469 9.42 -24.82 0.03
CA LYS A 469 9.67 -25.86 1.06
C LYS A 469 8.64 -25.81 2.18
N ALA A 470 8.24 -24.61 2.60
CA ALA A 470 7.29 -24.41 3.69
C ALA A 470 5.84 -24.74 3.29
N GLY A 471 5.38 -24.30 2.09
CA GLY A 471 3.97 -24.34 1.73
C GLY A 471 3.65 -24.69 0.28
N GLY A 472 4.65 -24.91 -0.58
CA GLY A 472 4.45 -25.20 -2.01
C GLY A 472 4.42 -23.94 -2.90
N ASN A 473 4.25 -24.14 -4.22
CA ASN A 473 4.40 -23.07 -5.22
C ASN A 473 3.39 -21.93 -5.06
N GLU A 474 2.10 -22.21 -4.88
CA GLU A 474 1.07 -21.18 -4.70
C GLU A 474 1.37 -20.31 -3.47
N TYR A 475 1.82 -20.94 -2.38
CA TYR A 475 2.25 -20.24 -1.18
C TYR A 475 3.49 -19.35 -1.45
N ALA A 476 4.45 -19.81 -2.22
CA ALA A 476 5.63 -19.03 -2.57
C ALA A 476 5.26 -17.79 -3.40
N GLU A 477 4.35 -17.92 -4.37
CA GLU A 477 3.85 -16.78 -5.15
C GLU A 477 3.08 -15.77 -4.27
N LEU A 478 2.30 -16.24 -3.29
CA LEU A 478 1.64 -15.39 -2.28
C LEU A 478 2.67 -14.62 -1.42
N CYS A 479 3.75 -15.28 -0.98
CA CYS A 479 4.84 -14.62 -0.23
C CYS A 479 5.55 -13.55 -1.09
N VAL A 480 5.83 -13.84 -2.38
CA VAL A 480 6.40 -12.87 -3.33
C VAL A 480 5.51 -11.64 -3.46
N ALA A 481 4.19 -11.83 -3.63
CA ALA A 481 3.24 -10.73 -3.75
C ALA A 481 3.19 -9.85 -2.49
N ALA A 482 3.32 -10.45 -1.31
CA ALA A 482 3.21 -9.78 -0.02
C ALA A 482 4.49 -9.04 0.40
N TYR A 483 5.67 -9.50 -0.01
CA TYR A 483 6.96 -9.08 0.55
C TYR A 483 7.20 -7.58 0.46
N ARG A 484 7.27 -7.03 -0.77
CA ARG A 484 7.52 -5.59 -0.95
C ARG A 484 6.41 -4.72 -0.39
N GLN A 485 5.16 -5.14 -0.52
CA GLN A 485 4.02 -4.39 0.01
C GLN A 485 4.10 -4.25 1.52
N SER A 486 4.40 -5.34 2.23
CA SER A 486 4.51 -5.30 3.69
C SER A 486 5.62 -4.36 4.15
N LEU A 487 6.82 -4.47 3.57
CA LEU A 487 7.94 -3.60 3.92
C LEU A 487 7.70 -2.13 3.56
N ALA A 488 7.11 -1.86 2.39
CA ALA A 488 6.83 -0.50 1.92
C ALA A 488 5.71 0.22 2.70
N ALA A 489 5.02 -0.46 3.60
CA ALA A 489 4.13 0.20 4.57
C ALA A 489 4.85 0.66 5.84
N HIS A 490 6.18 0.49 5.91
CA HIS A 490 7.05 0.89 7.01
C HIS A 490 8.12 1.89 6.55
N LYS A 491 8.74 2.56 7.52
CA LYS A 491 9.94 3.40 7.32
C LYS A 491 11.01 3.02 8.33
N LEU A 492 12.24 2.82 7.88
CA LEU A 492 13.37 2.61 8.78
C LEU A 492 13.95 3.95 9.24
N VAL A 493 13.84 4.22 10.54
CA VAL A 493 14.18 5.51 11.16
C VAL A 493 15.26 5.31 12.21
N ARG A 494 16.12 6.30 12.36
CA ARG A 494 17.16 6.35 13.39
C ARG A 494 16.61 7.04 14.65
N GLY A 495 16.55 6.33 15.76
CA GLY A 495 16.26 6.91 17.07
C GLY A 495 17.42 7.77 17.59
N GLU A 496 17.17 8.55 18.65
CA GLU A 496 18.15 9.48 19.20
C GLU A 496 19.41 8.82 19.75
N ASN A 497 19.26 7.59 20.27
CA ASN A 497 20.38 6.80 20.81
C ASN A 497 20.83 5.72 19.80
N ASP A 498 20.66 5.97 18.51
CA ASP A 498 20.97 5.03 17.44
C ASP A 498 20.15 3.73 17.44
N GLU A 499 19.01 3.69 18.14
CA GLU A 499 18.09 2.57 18.08
C GLU A 499 17.39 2.46 16.72
N VAL A 500 17.09 1.23 16.33
CA VAL A 500 16.31 0.94 15.12
C VAL A 500 14.83 1.15 15.43
N LEU A 501 14.20 2.12 14.77
CA LEU A 501 12.76 2.35 14.80
C LEU A 501 12.16 1.97 13.44
N PHE A 502 11.04 1.23 13.47
CA PHE A 502 10.41 0.74 12.24
C PHE A 502 8.90 0.98 12.26
N PRO A 503 8.47 2.28 12.25
CA PRO A 503 7.06 2.65 12.21
C PRO A 503 6.38 2.14 10.95
N GLN A 504 5.19 1.56 11.10
CA GLN A 504 4.28 1.37 9.98
C GLN A 504 3.28 2.53 9.94
N LYS A 505 2.76 2.77 8.73
CA LYS A 505 1.54 3.55 8.52
C LYS A 505 0.38 2.58 8.26
N GLU A 506 -0.73 2.76 8.94
CA GLU A 506 -1.96 2.05 8.64
C GLU A 506 -2.60 2.61 7.36
N ASN A 507 -2.09 2.15 6.21
CA ASN A 507 -2.51 2.60 4.89
C ASN A 507 -3.98 2.27 4.61
N PHE A 508 -4.68 3.19 3.96
CA PHE A 508 -6.05 3.03 3.47
C PHE A 508 -7.04 2.61 4.58
N SER A 509 -6.91 3.21 5.76
CA SER A 509 -7.76 3.04 6.92
C SER A 509 -7.88 4.38 7.67
N ASN A 510 -7.16 4.56 8.78
CA ASN A 510 -7.16 5.80 9.56
C ASN A 510 -5.81 6.55 9.51
N GLY A 511 -4.77 5.94 8.96
CA GLY A 511 -3.44 6.53 8.85
C GLY A 511 -2.65 6.55 10.16
N SER A 512 -3.02 5.77 11.17
CA SER A 512 -2.28 5.68 12.44
C SER A 512 -0.85 5.19 12.23
N ILE A 513 0.05 5.60 13.15
CA ILE A 513 1.45 5.18 13.20
C ILE A 513 1.68 4.25 14.40
N TRP A 514 2.44 3.17 14.21
CA TRP A 514 2.67 2.13 15.22
C TRP A 514 1.38 1.49 15.76
N THR A 515 0.39 1.26 14.88
CA THR A 515 -0.84 0.56 15.24
C THR A 515 -0.54 -0.87 15.66
N VAL A 516 -0.88 -1.25 16.88
CA VAL A 516 -0.46 -2.53 17.46
C VAL A 516 -1.18 -3.71 16.80
N ASP A 517 -2.48 -3.60 16.52
CA ASP A 517 -3.27 -4.64 15.83
C ASP A 517 -2.93 -4.78 14.32
N VAL A 518 -2.16 -3.83 13.76
CA VAL A 518 -1.53 -3.92 12.43
C VAL A 518 -0.12 -4.51 12.51
N THR A 519 0.64 -4.19 13.56
CA THR A 519 1.95 -4.78 13.85
C THR A 519 1.84 -6.30 14.06
N TYR A 520 0.82 -6.74 14.80
CA TYR A 520 0.61 -8.14 15.14
C TYR A 520 0.50 -9.05 13.90
N PRO A 521 -0.40 -8.82 12.93
CA PRO A 521 -0.44 -9.63 11.73
C PRO A 521 0.78 -9.49 10.82
N SER A 522 1.48 -8.35 10.81
CA SER A 522 2.66 -8.14 9.94
C SER A 522 3.95 -8.75 10.49
N ALA A 523 4.01 -9.06 11.78
CA ALA A 523 5.20 -9.53 12.50
C ALA A 523 5.91 -10.77 11.90
N PRO A 524 5.23 -11.78 11.33
CA PRO A 524 5.88 -12.99 10.83
C PRO A 524 6.98 -12.72 9.82
N LEU A 525 6.83 -11.74 8.91
CA LEU A 525 7.87 -11.37 7.95
C LEU A 525 9.15 -10.94 8.67
N SER A 526 9.05 -10.04 9.65
CA SER A 526 10.18 -9.56 10.44
C SER A 526 10.82 -10.69 11.25
N LEU A 527 10.03 -11.58 11.85
CA LEU A 527 10.54 -12.73 12.61
C LEU A 527 11.29 -13.72 11.72
N VAL A 528 10.89 -13.87 10.45
CA VAL A 528 11.59 -14.74 9.49
C VAL A 528 12.92 -14.13 9.09
N TYR A 529 12.99 -12.83 8.79
CA TYR A 529 14.19 -12.24 8.17
C TYR A 529 15.06 -11.43 9.11
N ASN A 530 14.46 -10.61 9.98
CA ASN A 530 15.20 -9.73 10.91
C ASN A 530 14.35 -9.33 12.12
N PRO A 531 14.46 -10.01 13.25
CA PRO A 531 13.71 -9.68 14.49
C PRO A 531 13.96 -8.27 15.03
N VAL A 532 15.08 -7.63 14.66
CA VAL A 532 15.38 -6.24 15.06
C VAL A 532 14.33 -5.27 14.53
N LEU A 533 13.75 -5.53 13.34
CA LEU A 533 12.66 -4.74 12.79
C LEU A 533 11.40 -4.82 13.67
N LEU A 534 11.05 -6.02 14.14
CA LEU A 534 9.91 -6.19 15.05
C LEU A 534 10.14 -5.49 16.39
N LYS A 535 11.38 -5.50 16.94
CA LYS A 535 11.70 -4.69 18.13
C LYS A 535 11.43 -3.21 17.86
N GLY A 536 11.84 -2.69 16.70
CA GLY A 536 11.56 -1.31 16.29
C GLY A 536 10.07 -0.97 16.09
N MET A 537 9.20 -1.99 15.96
CA MET A 537 7.75 -1.81 15.95
C MET A 537 7.16 -1.84 17.38
N VAL A 538 7.68 -2.68 18.27
CA VAL A 538 7.12 -2.98 19.58
C VAL A 538 7.64 -2.01 20.66
N GLU A 539 8.93 -1.71 20.66
CA GLU A 539 9.60 -0.87 21.66
C GLU A 539 8.92 0.50 21.86
N PRO A 540 8.51 1.25 20.82
CA PRO A 540 7.89 2.57 20.99
C PRO A 540 6.59 2.54 21.78
N ILE A 541 5.75 1.53 21.61
CA ILE A 541 4.51 1.34 22.39
C ILE A 541 4.83 1.05 23.87
N ILE A 542 5.86 0.24 24.12
CA ILE A 542 6.31 -0.03 25.50
C ILE A 542 6.85 1.25 26.13
N GLN A 543 7.71 2.01 25.46
CA GLN A 543 8.24 3.28 25.95
C GLN A 543 7.13 4.29 26.25
N TYR A 544 6.09 4.35 25.44
CA TYR A 544 4.93 5.20 25.73
C TYR A 544 4.22 4.78 27.01
N SER A 545 4.05 3.48 27.22
CA SER A 545 3.47 2.93 28.46
C SER A 545 4.35 3.13 29.71
N GLU A 546 5.67 3.24 29.53
CA GLU A 546 6.66 3.47 30.61
C GLU A 546 6.91 4.97 30.87
N SER A 547 6.54 5.84 29.95
CA SER A 547 6.77 7.29 30.03
C SER A 547 5.94 8.01 31.08
N GLY A 548 4.92 7.36 31.65
CA GLY A 548 3.92 7.97 32.54
C GLY A 548 2.83 8.77 31.82
N LYS A 549 2.93 8.96 30.50
CA LYS A 549 1.87 9.61 29.70
C LYS A 549 0.68 8.67 29.45
N TRP A 550 0.93 7.37 29.35
CA TRP A 550 -0.10 6.34 29.25
C TRP A 550 -0.29 5.64 30.60
N THR A 551 -1.44 5.87 31.22
CA THR A 551 -1.72 5.40 32.60
C THR A 551 -2.64 4.18 32.69
N LYS A 552 -3.14 3.69 31.55
CA LYS A 552 -4.05 2.54 31.51
C LYS A 552 -3.27 1.23 31.73
N PRO A 553 -3.92 0.18 32.28
CA PRO A 553 -3.25 -1.10 32.61
C PRO A 553 -2.99 -2.00 31.37
N PHE A 554 -3.19 -1.50 30.18
CA PHE A 554 -3.01 -2.16 28.88
C PHE A 554 -2.28 -1.23 27.90
N PRO A 555 -1.71 -1.72 26.78
CA PRO A 555 -1.02 -0.89 25.79
C PRO A 555 -1.96 0.09 25.09
N SER A 556 -1.40 1.17 24.51
CA SER A 556 -2.11 2.04 23.58
C SER A 556 -2.32 1.33 22.25
N HIS A 557 -3.38 1.71 21.51
CA HIS A 557 -3.66 1.22 20.18
C HIS A 557 -2.60 1.68 19.15
N ASP A 558 -2.16 2.93 19.21
CA ASP A 558 -1.20 3.57 18.31
C ASP A 558 -0.36 4.64 19.04
N LEU A 559 0.55 5.28 18.33
CA LEU A 559 1.30 6.44 18.83
C LEU A 559 0.96 7.76 18.13
N GLY A 560 -0.10 7.80 17.33
CA GLY A 560 -0.49 9.02 16.63
C GLY A 560 -0.95 8.77 15.22
N THR A 561 -1.00 9.84 14.43
CA THR A 561 -1.34 9.79 13.00
C THR A 561 -0.08 10.07 12.17
N TYR A 562 0.30 9.13 11.28
CA TYR A 562 1.53 9.20 10.49
C TYR A 562 1.67 10.53 9.74
N PRO A 563 2.81 11.23 9.82
CA PRO A 563 4.09 10.82 10.40
C PRO A 563 4.34 11.31 11.85
N LEU A 564 3.30 11.74 12.58
CA LEU A 564 3.42 12.32 13.93
C LEU A 564 3.12 11.27 14.99
N ALA A 565 4.16 10.84 15.73
CA ALA A 565 4.09 9.81 16.76
C ALA A 565 4.29 10.41 18.18
N ASN A 566 3.26 11.08 18.71
CA ASN A 566 3.33 11.82 19.96
C ASN A 566 2.37 11.28 21.05
N GLY A 567 1.63 10.22 20.76
CA GLY A 567 0.63 9.59 21.63
C GLY A 567 -0.59 9.14 20.84
N GLN A 568 -1.39 8.23 21.41
CA GLN A 568 -2.57 7.65 20.75
C GLN A 568 -3.53 8.73 20.25
N THR A 569 -3.94 8.57 18.99
CA THR A 569 -4.96 9.43 18.35
C THR A 569 -6.23 8.68 17.97
N TYR A 570 -6.19 7.35 17.91
CA TYR A 570 -7.38 6.55 17.68
C TYR A 570 -8.34 6.71 18.88
N PRO A 571 -9.64 6.93 18.63
CA PRO A 571 -10.57 7.33 19.70
C PRO A 571 -10.96 6.20 20.67
N GLU A 572 -10.75 4.95 20.27
CA GLU A 572 -11.16 3.77 21.04
C GLU A 572 -9.95 2.94 21.51
N ASP A 573 -10.12 2.26 22.65
CA ASP A 573 -9.15 1.32 23.17
C ASP A 573 -9.50 -0.11 22.75
N MET A 574 -8.49 -0.95 22.57
CA MET A 574 -8.62 -2.39 22.35
C MET A 574 -7.88 -3.17 23.47
N PRO A 575 -8.35 -3.12 24.72
CA PRO A 575 -7.52 -3.44 25.89
C PRO A 575 -7.04 -4.90 25.93
N VAL A 576 -7.91 -5.89 25.70
CA VAL A 576 -7.53 -7.32 25.69
C VAL A 576 -6.73 -7.65 24.42
N GLU A 577 -7.12 -7.05 23.30
CA GLU A 577 -6.47 -7.20 22.01
C GLU A 577 -4.99 -6.79 22.11
N GLU A 578 -4.72 -5.55 22.53
CA GLU A 578 -3.38 -5.01 22.50
C GLU A 578 -2.47 -5.60 23.59
N ALA A 579 -3.03 -5.91 24.77
CA ALA A 579 -2.28 -6.61 25.81
C ALA A 579 -1.83 -8.00 25.34
N GLY A 580 -2.72 -8.75 24.68
CA GLY A 580 -2.41 -10.05 24.09
C GLY A 580 -1.36 -9.94 22.99
N ASN A 581 -1.55 -9.00 22.05
CA ASN A 581 -0.62 -8.73 20.95
C ASN A 581 0.80 -8.46 21.46
N MET A 582 0.95 -7.50 22.36
CA MET A 582 2.26 -7.07 22.84
C MET A 582 3.02 -8.15 23.64
N ILE A 583 2.32 -8.94 24.44
CA ILE A 583 2.94 -10.05 25.18
C ILE A 583 3.38 -11.16 24.23
N LEU A 584 2.52 -11.54 23.25
CA LEU A 584 2.85 -12.58 22.26
C LEU A 584 4.02 -12.16 21.37
N LEU A 585 4.03 -10.92 20.88
CA LEU A 585 5.11 -10.39 20.06
C LEU A 585 6.43 -10.33 20.83
N THR A 586 6.39 -9.95 22.13
CA THR A 586 7.58 -9.96 22.98
C THR A 586 8.16 -11.36 23.15
N ALA A 587 7.31 -12.35 23.41
CA ALA A 587 7.72 -13.75 23.50
C ALA A 587 8.30 -14.27 22.16
N ALA A 588 7.67 -13.88 21.03
CA ALA A 588 8.16 -14.22 19.70
C ALA A 588 9.55 -13.60 19.41
N ILE A 589 9.78 -12.36 19.81
CA ILE A 589 11.10 -11.70 19.73
C ILE A 589 12.13 -12.49 20.55
N CYS A 590 11.82 -12.83 21.79
CA CYS A 590 12.73 -13.58 22.67
C CYS A 590 13.07 -14.96 22.08
N LYS A 591 12.08 -15.66 21.50
CA LYS A 591 12.29 -16.94 20.81
C LYS A 591 13.18 -16.78 19.58
N ALA A 592 12.94 -15.76 18.76
CA ALA A 592 13.72 -15.50 17.56
C ALA A 592 15.18 -15.13 17.89
N ASP A 593 15.40 -14.33 18.91
CA ASP A 593 16.73 -13.94 19.42
C ASP A 593 17.43 -15.07 20.18
N LYS A 594 16.69 -16.09 20.61
CA LYS A 594 17.16 -17.09 21.58
C LYS A 594 17.71 -16.45 22.87
N ASN A 595 17.09 -15.38 23.29
CA ASN A 595 17.53 -14.53 24.42
C ASN A 595 16.36 -13.78 25.03
N ILE A 596 16.23 -13.84 26.37
CA ILE A 596 15.16 -13.21 27.16
C ILE A 596 15.40 -11.72 27.48
N ALA A 597 16.52 -11.13 27.05
CA ALA A 597 16.93 -9.78 27.44
C ALA A 597 15.89 -8.71 27.12
N PHE A 598 15.20 -8.81 25.96
CA PHE A 598 14.16 -7.86 25.56
C PHE A 598 12.97 -7.88 26.54
N ALA A 599 12.44 -9.04 26.86
CA ALA A 599 11.38 -9.17 27.87
C ALA A 599 11.83 -8.72 29.26
N LYS A 600 13.07 -9.05 29.66
CA LYS A 600 13.64 -8.66 30.96
C LYS A 600 13.72 -7.14 31.12
N LYS A 601 14.07 -6.42 30.05
CA LYS A 601 14.13 -4.94 30.03
C LYS A 601 12.78 -4.32 30.40
N HIS A 602 11.67 -4.92 29.96
CA HIS A 602 10.31 -4.37 30.06
C HIS A 602 9.40 -5.20 31.00
N TRP A 603 9.98 -5.96 31.94
CA TRP A 603 9.27 -6.96 32.71
C TRP A 603 8.12 -6.42 33.55
N GLU A 604 8.28 -5.25 34.15
CA GLU A 604 7.24 -4.62 34.95
C GLU A 604 6.00 -4.25 34.10
N THR A 605 6.23 -3.73 32.91
CA THR A 605 5.17 -3.38 31.97
C THR A 605 4.43 -4.64 31.47
N LEU A 606 5.17 -5.68 31.11
CA LEU A 606 4.59 -6.97 30.73
C LEU A 606 3.80 -7.61 31.87
N SER A 607 4.27 -7.45 33.12
CA SER A 607 3.57 -7.93 34.32
C SER A 607 2.23 -7.23 34.53
N ARG A 608 2.15 -5.91 34.34
CA ARG A 608 0.87 -5.18 34.40
C ARG A 608 -0.11 -5.66 33.30
N TRP A 609 0.37 -5.88 32.09
CA TRP A 609 -0.47 -6.31 30.98
C TRP A 609 -0.98 -7.75 31.15
N VAL A 610 -0.17 -8.66 31.68
CA VAL A 610 -0.65 -10.04 31.93
C VAL A 610 -1.64 -10.09 33.08
N GLU A 611 -1.49 -9.27 34.13
CA GLU A 611 -2.48 -9.15 35.22
C GLU A 611 -3.83 -8.69 34.67
N PHE A 612 -3.80 -7.72 33.75
CA PHE A 612 -5.00 -7.28 33.05
C PHE A 612 -5.64 -8.44 32.25
N LEU A 613 -4.86 -9.22 31.50
CA LEU A 613 -5.37 -10.39 30.76
C LEU A 613 -5.95 -11.47 31.67
N VAL A 614 -5.36 -11.70 32.84
CA VAL A 614 -5.91 -12.65 33.84
C VAL A 614 -7.27 -12.16 34.34
N LYS A 615 -7.43 -10.86 34.54
CA LYS A 615 -8.69 -10.29 35.04
C LYS A 615 -9.79 -10.28 33.97
N ASP A 616 -9.51 -9.82 32.77
CA ASP A 616 -10.52 -9.44 31.76
C ASP A 616 -10.46 -10.28 30.48
N GLY A 617 -9.48 -11.20 30.32
CA GLY A 617 -9.19 -11.86 29.05
C GLY A 617 -9.98 -13.14 28.77
N LEU A 618 -10.48 -13.87 29.81
CA LEU A 618 -11.20 -15.14 29.59
C LEU A 618 -12.59 -14.92 28.95
N ASP A 619 -13.34 -13.94 29.40
CA ASP A 619 -14.67 -13.58 28.90
C ASP A 619 -14.68 -12.07 28.59
N PRO A 620 -14.10 -11.65 27.44
CA PRO A 620 -13.85 -10.24 27.18
C PRO A 620 -15.14 -9.42 27.06
N ALA A 621 -15.14 -8.23 27.66
CA ALA A 621 -16.20 -7.25 27.50
C ALA A 621 -16.32 -6.77 26.05
N ASN A 622 -17.42 -6.06 25.74
CA ASN A 622 -17.62 -5.47 24.42
C ASN A 622 -16.52 -4.48 24.08
N GLN A 623 -15.74 -4.78 23.07
CA GLN A 623 -14.63 -3.97 22.59
C GLN A 623 -14.34 -4.23 21.12
N LEU A 624 -13.55 -3.36 20.50
CA LEU A 624 -12.93 -3.64 19.21
C LEU A 624 -11.83 -4.72 19.36
N CYS A 625 -11.60 -5.45 18.30
CA CYS A 625 -10.50 -6.39 18.13
C CYS A 625 -10.27 -6.57 16.63
N THR A 626 -9.28 -7.34 16.22
CA THR A 626 -8.98 -7.58 14.80
C THR A 626 -10.08 -8.31 14.02
N ASP A 627 -11.18 -8.67 14.66
CA ASP A 627 -12.42 -9.22 14.07
C ASP A 627 -13.52 -8.14 13.91
N ASP A 628 -13.23 -6.88 14.08
CA ASP A 628 -14.20 -5.78 14.17
C ASP A 628 -14.85 -5.36 12.86
N PHE A 629 -14.41 -5.91 11.73
CA PHE A 629 -14.94 -5.63 10.39
C PHE A 629 -16.45 -5.85 10.23
N ALA A 630 -17.08 -6.56 11.16
CA ALA A 630 -18.53 -6.72 11.27
C ALA A 630 -19.10 -6.11 12.57
N GLY A 631 -18.36 -5.25 13.26
CA GLY A 631 -18.72 -4.55 14.49
C GLY A 631 -18.18 -5.19 15.77
N HIS A 632 -18.30 -4.43 16.87
CA HIS A 632 -17.86 -4.82 18.20
C HIS A 632 -18.50 -6.11 18.68
N LEU A 633 -17.76 -6.88 19.47
CA LEU A 633 -18.25 -8.11 20.12
C LEU A 633 -17.84 -8.14 21.59
N ALA A 634 -18.80 -8.48 22.46
CA ALA A 634 -18.52 -9.03 23.77
C ALA A 634 -18.34 -10.54 23.67
N ARG A 635 -17.64 -11.15 24.62
CA ARG A 635 -17.53 -12.59 24.79
C ARG A 635 -16.91 -13.33 23.59
N ASN A 636 -16.05 -12.62 22.83
CA ASN A 636 -15.42 -13.11 21.61
C ASN A 636 -14.45 -14.26 21.93
N ALA A 637 -14.74 -15.45 21.37
CA ALA A 637 -13.97 -16.66 21.66
C ALA A 637 -12.53 -16.59 21.11
N ASN A 638 -12.31 -15.96 19.95
CA ASN A 638 -10.96 -15.82 19.38
C ASN A 638 -10.12 -14.78 20.14
N LEU A 639 -10.74 -13.69 20.64
CA LEU A 639 -10.06 -12.71 21.49
C LEU A 639 -9.67 -13.32 22.86
N SER A 640 -10.58 -14.12 23.45
CA SER A 640 -10.27 -14.88 24.67
C SER A 640 -9.08 -15.85 24.46
N MET A 641 -9.02 -16.51 23.30
CA MET A 641 -7.90 -17.39 22.94
C MET A 641 -6.56 -16.62 22.87
N LYS A 642 -6.55 -15.40 22.32
CA LYS A 642 -5.37 -14.51 22.32
C LYS A 642 -4.90 -14.22 23.74
N ALA A 643 -5.82 -13.87 24.64
CA ALA A 643 -5.50 -13.60 26.04
C ALA A 643 -4.90 -14.84 26.73
N ILE A 644 -5.48 -16.02 26.51
CA ILE A 644 -4.98 -17.29 27.06
C ILE A 644 -3.56 -17.59 26.55
N ALA A 645 -3.33 -17.43 25.25
CA ALA A 645 -2.00 -17.60 24.66
C ALA A 645 -1.00 -16.57 25.20
N GLY A 646 -1.41 -15.31 25.40
CA GLY A 646 -0.60 -14.26 26.00
C GLY A 646 -0.20 -14.57 27.44
N ILE A 647 -1.12 -15.09 28.27
CA ILE A 647 -0.82 -15.54 29.65
C ILE A 647 0.20 -16.69 29.63
N GLY A 648 0.02 -17.65 28.72
CA GLY A 648 0.94 -18.77 28.55
C GLY A 648 2.34 -18.33 28.09
N ALA A 649 2.41 -17.39 27.14
CA ALA A 649 3.65 -16.81 26.66
C ALA A 649 4.40 -16.04 27.77
N TYR A 650 3.68 -15.29 28.61
CA TYR A 650 4.26 -14.66 29.80
C TYR A 650 4.85 -15.68 30.78
N ALA A 651 4.13 -16.79 31.02
CA ALA A 651 4.63 -17.88 31.86
C ALA A 651 5.91 -18.49 31.31
N GLN A 652 6.00 -18.69 30.00
CA GLN A 652 7.20 -19.20 29.33
C GLN A 652 8.38 -18.22 29.53
N MET A 653 8.17 -16.92 29.30
CA MET A 653 9.20 -15.89 29.54
C MET A 653 9.66 -15.86 31.00
N ALA A 654 8.75 -16.00 31.98
CA ALA A 654 9.08 -16.09 33.39
C ALA A 654 9.97 -17.32 33.72
N ALA A 655 9.67 -18.46 33.09
CA ALA A 655 10.49 -19.67 33.23
C ALA A 655 11.93 -19.46 32.68
N GLU A 656 12.06 -18.82 31.52
CA GLU A 656 13.35 -18.49 30.90
C GLU A 656 14.18 -17.51 31.76
N MET A 657 13.51 -16.64 32.53
CA MET A 657 14.18 -15.76 33.51
C MET A 657 14.55 -16.47 34.84
N GLY A 658 14.15 -17.71 35.03
CA GLY A 658 14.40 -18.49 36.23
C GLY A 658 13.37 -18.32 37.35
N ASP A 659 12.30 -17.53 37.14
CA ASP A 659 11.19 -17.38 38.12
C ASP A 659 10.18 -18.53 37.97
N LYS A 660 10.55 -19.68 38.51
CA LYS A 660 9.77 -20.91 38.44
C LYS A 660 8.39 -20.81 39.11
N GLN A 661 8.29 -20.00 40.18
CA GLN A 661 7.02 -19.83 40.90
C GLN A 661 6.04 -19.06 40.04
N LYS A 662 6.46 -17.90 39.52
CA LYS A 662 5.63 -17.07 38.62
C LYS A 662 5.25 -17.83 37.35
N ALA A 663 6.22 -18.53 36.73
CA ALA A 663 6.00 -19.40 35.59
C ALA A 663 4.92 -20.45 35.85
N GLY A 664 5.03 -21.20 36.94
CA GLY A 664 4.06 -22.22 37.31
C GLY A 664 2.66 -21.66 37.56
N ASN A 665 2.56 -20.52 38.25
CA ASN A 665 1.29 -19.86 38.53
C ASN A 665 0.56 -19.43 37.27
N TYR A 666 1.20 -18.65 36.38
CA TYR A 666 0.57 -18.16 35.14
C TYR A 666 0.32 -19.28 34.12
N TYR A 667 1.19 -20.31 34.06
CA TYR A 667 0.91 -21.46 33.20
C TYR A 667 -0.33 -22.25 33.68
N SER A 668 -0.50 -22.41 34.98
CA SER A 668 -1.70 -23.05 35.57
C SER A 668 -2.97 -22.25 35.27
N ILE A 669 -2.92 -20.91 35.35
CA ILE A 669 -4.04 -20.04 34.97
C ILE A 669 -4.38 -20.22 33.49
N ALA A 670 -3.37 -20.16 32.60
CA ALA A 670 -3.58 -20.33 31.16
C ALA A 670 -4.22 -21.71 30.81
N LYS A 671 -3.75 -22.78 31.42
CA LYS A 671 -4.32 -24.15 31.28
C LYS A 671 -5.76 -24.23 31.77
N GLN A 672 -6.07 -23.63 32.90
CA GLN A 672 -7.44 -23.57 33.42
C GLN A 672 -8.35 -22.76 32.50
N TYR A 673 -7.85 -21.64 31.97
CA TYR A 673 -8.61 -20.81 31.04
C TYR A 673 -8.83 -21.54 29.69
N ALA A 674 -7.83 -22.23 29.16
CA ALA A 674 -8.00 -23.06 27.97
C ALA A 674 -9.07 -24.15 28.16
N SER A 675 -9.09 -24.83 29.32
CA SER A 675 -10.12 -25.82 29.63
C SER A 675 -11.51 -25.20 29.74
N LYS A 676 -11.65 -24.04 30.38
CA LYS A 676 -12.93 -23.31 30.47
C LYS A 676 -13.37 -22.85 29.09
N TRP A 677 -12.44 -22.30 28.29
CA TRP A 677 -12.71 -21.84 26.93
C TRP A 677 -13.29 -22.95 26.05
N ILE A 678 -12.70 -24.17 26.08
CA ILE A 678 -13.19 -25.33 25.34
C ILE A 678 -14.66 -25.63 25.73
N ASN A 679 -14.98 -25.62 27.01
CA ASN A 679 -16.35 -25.88 27.47
C ASN A 679 -17.33 -24.74 27.09
N MET A 680 -16.88 -23.48 27.11
CA MET A 680 -17.75 -22.34 26.81
C MET A 680 -18.03 -22.16 25.32
N ALA A 681 -17.07 -22.51 24.46
CA ALA A 681 -17.14 -22.30 23.02
C ALA A 681 -17.61 -23.52 22.21
N ASP A 682 -17.71 -24.73 22.81
CA ASP A 682 -17.96 -25.98 22.08
C ASP A 682 -19.37 -26.03 21.46
N GLU A 683 -19.43 -26.22 20.15
CA GLU A 683 -20.64 -26.41 19.34
C GLU A 683 -20.68 -27.81 18.66
N GLY A 684 -19.90 -28.77 19.19
CA GLY A 684 -19.82 -30.14 18.66
C GLY A 684 -18.77 -30.31 17.58
N ASP A 685 -19.02 -29.88 16.35
CA ASP A 685 -18.10 -30.00 15.22
C ASP A 685 -17.20 -28.77 15.00
N HIS A 686 -17.42 -27.68 15.76
CA HIS A 686 -16.63 -26.44 15.74
C HIS A 686 -16.71 -25.70 17.07
N PHE A 687 -16.08 -24.51 17.16
CA PHE A 687 -16.17 -23.60 18.29
C PHE A 687 -16.84 -22.28 17.88
N ALA A 688 -17.71 -21.77 18.75
CA ALA A 688 -18.52 -20.58 18.54
C ALA A 688 -17.70 -19.30 18.27
N LEU A 689 -18.32 -18.31 17.65
CA LEU A 689 -17.81 -16.93 17.51
C LEU A 689 -17.75 -16.24 18.89
N THR A 690 -18.87 -16.31 19.64
CA THR A 690 -18.99 -15.77 21.00
C THR A 690 -19.60 -16.83 21.93
N PHE A 691 -19.26 -16.78 23.22
CA PHE A 691 -19.69 -17.80 24.19
C PHE A 691 -21.21 -17.86 24.45
N ASP A 692 -21.96 -16.86 24.03
CA ASP A 692 -23.39 -16.73 24.25
C ASP A 692 -24.27 -16.99 23.01
N LYS A 693 -23.65 -17.14 21.82
CA LYS A 693 -24.38 -17.29 20.56
C LYS A 693 -24.08 -18.62 19.90
N LYS A 694 -25.00 -19.56 20.06
CA LYS A 694 -24.96 -20.89 19.43
C LYS A 694 -25.11 -20.83 17.91
N GLY A 695 -24.54 -21.81 17.21
CA GLY A 695 -24.61 -21.94 15.76
C GLY A 695 -23.74 -20.88 15.01
N THR A 696 -22.90 -20.17 15.73
CA THR A 696 -21.96 -19.18 15.16
C THR A 696 -20.54 -19.74 15.15
N TRP A 697 -19.70 -19.26 14.24
CA TRP A 697 -18.29 -19.65 14.14
C TRP A 697 -17.41 -18.50 13.68
N SER A 698 -16.11 -18.57 13.95
CA SER A 698 -15.08 -17.64 13.42
C SER A 698 -13.76 -18.38 13.23
N GLN A 699 -12.88 -17.79 12.42
CA GLN A 699 -11.48 -18.24 12.34
C GLN A 699 -10.79 -18.08 13.71
N LYS A 700 -10.18 -19.14 14.23
CA LYS A 700 -9.43 -19.13 15.50
C LYS A 700 -7.93 -18.94 15.24
N TYR A 701 -7.58 -17.95 14.40
CA TYR A 701 -6.21 -17.71 13.94
C TYR A 701 -5.21 -17.45 15.09
N ASN A 702 -5.65 -16.92 16.22
CA ASN A 702 -4.78 -16.69 17.38
C ASN A 702 -4.19 -17.98 17.97
N LEU A 703 -4.81 -19.14 17.71
CA LEU A 703 -4.33 -20.46 18.14
C LEU A 703 -2.94 -20.79 17.55
N VAL A 704 -2.54 -20.12 16.46
CA VAL A 704 -1.23 -20.34 15.83
C VAL A 704 -0.07 -20.09 16.77
N TRP A 705 -0.20 -19.15 17.72
CA TRP A 705 0.85 -18.84 18.68
C TRP A 705 1.03 -19.92 19.75
N ASP A 706 -0.04 -20.63 20.14
CA ASP A 706 0.10 -21.82 20.99
C ASP A 706 1.00 -22.87 20.32
N LYS A 707 0.82 -23.08 19.02
CA LYS A 707 1.65 -23.98 18.20
C LYS A 707 3.08 -23.45 18.05
N LEU A 708 3.25 -22.21 17.56
CA LEU A 708 4.56 -21.66 17.21
C LEU A 708 5.47 -21.44 18.43
N LEU A 709 4.93 -21.01 19.57
CA LEU A 709 5.68 -20.84 20.79
C LEU A 709 5.87 -22.17 21.54
N GLY A 710 5.05 -23.18 21.24
CA GLY A 710 5.10 -24.47 21.92
C GLY A 710 4.52 -24.41 23.33
N LEU A 711 3.46 -23.62 23.52
CA LEU A 711 2.87 -23.40 24.85
C LEU A 711 2.08 -24.63 25.33
N ASN A 712 1.56 -25.44 24.40
CA ASN A 712 0.79 -26.66 24.68
C ASN A 712 -0.44 -26.41 25.59
N LEU A 713 -1.14 -25.29 25.40
CA LEU A 713 -2.32 -24.93 26.20
C LEU A 713 -3.56 -25.68 25.76
N PHE A 714 -3.74 -25.79 24.43
CA PHE A 714 -4.88 -26.45 23.81
C PHE A 714 -4.51 -27.86 23.31
N PRO A 715 -5.39 -28.86 23.47
CA PRO A 715 -5.16 -30.19 22.92
C PRO A 715 -5.28 -30.19 21.39
N GLN A 716 -4.62 -31.15 20.74
CA GLN A 716 -4.61 -31.31 19.29
C GLN A 716 -6.03 -31.38 18.67
N SER A 717 -6.98 -31.97 19.39
CA SER A 717 -8.39 -32.08 18.96
C SER A 717 -9.05 -30.72 18.68
N VAL A 718 -8.60 -29.61 19.30
CA VAL A 718 -9.11 -28.26 19.02
C VAL A 718 -8.68 -27.82 17.63
N TYR A 719 -7.41 -28.04 17.28
CA TYR A 719 -6.86 -27.73 15.95
C TYR A 719 -7.54 -28.57 14.86
N ASP A 720 -7.64 -29.88 15.07
CA ASP A 720 -8.21 -30.81 14.09
C ASP A 720 -9.69 -30.51 13.82
N LYS A 721 -10.46 -30.22 14.87
CA LYS A 721 -11.88 -29.82 14.81
C LYS A 721 -12.07 -28.56 13.96
N GLU A 722 -11.34 -27.50 14.25
CA GLU A 722 -11.44 -26.22 13.55
C GLU A 722 -11.00 -26.33 12.09
N VAL A 723 -9.85 -26.96 11.80
CA VAL A 723 -9.37 -27.14 10.42
C VAL A 723 -10.36 -27.95 9.58
N ALA A 724 -10.89 -29.05 10.13
CA ALA A 724 -11.88 -29.85 9.44
C ALA A 724 -13.16 -29.06 9.12
N TYR A 725 -13.62 -28.24 10.08
CA TYR A 725 -14.79 -27.40 9.90
C TYR A 725 -14.55 -26.30 8.85
N TYR A 726 -13.42 -25.61 8.90
CA TYR A 726 -13.10 -24.53 7.98
C TYR A 726 -13.03 -24.98 6.52
N ILE A 727 -12.50 -26.17 6.25
CA ILE A 727 -12.48 -26.76 4.90
C ILE A 727 -13.89 -26.85 4.30
N THR A 728 -14.91 -27.09 5.14
CA THR A 728 -16.31 -27.18 4.71
C THR A 728 -16.98 -25.81 4.50
N LYS A 729 -16.36 -24.72 4.99
CA LYS A 729 -16.95 -23.37 4.99
C LYS A 729 -16.35 -22.44 3.94
N GLN A 730 -15.37 -22.92 3.18
CA GLN A 730 -14.72 -22.10 2.16
C GLN A 730 -15.67 -21.73 1.02
N ASN A 731 -15.54 -20.50 0.55
CA ASN A 731 -16.10 -20.02 -0.70
C ASN A 731 -15.03 -20.02 -1.80
N GLU A 732 -15.38 -19.57 -2.99
CA GLU A 732 -14.52 -19.58 -4.18
C GLU A 732 -13.19 -18.84 -3.98
N PHE A 733 -13.16 -17.76 -3.18
CA PHE A 733 -11.98 -16.88 -2.97
C PHE A 733 -11.54 -16.82 -1.49
N GLY A 734 -11.89 -17.79 -0.68
CA GLY A 734 -11.39 -17.90 0.69
C GLY A 734 -12.41 -18.38 1.72
N LEU A 735 -11.90 -18.57 2.92
CA LEU A 735 -12.71 -18.85 4.11
C LEU A 735 -13.23 -17.51 4.64
N PRO A 736 -14.56 -17.32 4.84
CA PRO A 736 -15.08 -16.15 5.53
C PRO A 736 -14.42 -15.93 6.90
N LEU A 737 -14.34 -14.69 7.36
CA LEU A 737 -13.76 -14.39 8.67
C LEU A 737 -14.55 -15.06 9.80
N ASP A 738 -15.87 -15.01 9.69
CA ASP A 738 -16.82 -15.61 10.62
C ASP A 738 -18.22 -15.79 9.99
N SER A 739 -19.15 -16.27 10.79
CA SER A 739 -20.53 -16.54 10.36
C SER A 739 -21.40 -15.30 10.11
N ARG A 740 -20.92 -14.09 10.38
CA ARG A 740 -21.71 -12.85 10.24
C ARG A 740 -21.76 -12.31 8.81
N LYS A 741 -20.67 -12.51 8.04
CA LYS A 741 -20.47 -11.97 6.68
C LYS A 741 -19.72 -12.96 5.80
N THR A 742 -19.73 -12.72 4.50
CA THR A 742 -19.05 -13.55 3.50
C THR A 742 -17.64 -13.05 3.15
N TYR A 743 -17.21 -11.91 3.62
CA TYR A 743 -15.86 -11.43 3.41
C TYR A 743 -14.82 -12.04 4.36
N THR A 744 -13.54 -11.88 4.02
CA THR A 744 -12.43 -12.36 4.83
C THR A 744 -11.26 -11.38 4.88
N LYS A 745 -10.34 -11.67 5.79
CA LYS A 745 -9.00 -11.09 5.85
C LYS A 745 -7.99 -12.16 5.44
N SER A 746 -7.27 -11.91 4.34
CA SER A 746 -6.36 -12.92 3.75
C SER A 746 -5.16 -13.27 4.64
N ASP A 747 -4.68 -12.34 5.44
CA ASP A 747 -3.65 -12.56 6.47
C ASP A 747 -4.13 -13.57 7.54
N TRP A 748 -5.35 -13.43 8.03
CA TRP A 748 -5.93 -14.37 9.01
C TRP A 748 -6.20 -15.75 8.41
N VAL A 749 -6.55 -15.82 7.12
CA VAL A 749 -6.67 -17.13 6.43
C VAL A 749 -5.32 -17.84 6.40
N MET A 750 -4.20 -17.13 6.16
CA MET A 750 -2.86 -17.73 6.21
C MET A 750 -2.50 -18.28 7.59
N TRP A 751 -2.85 -17.54 8.66
CA TRP A 751 -2.63 -17.98 10.03
C TRP A 751 -3.51 -19.20 10.36
N THR A 752 -4.77 -19.15 10.00
CA THR A 752 -5.74 -20.27 10.15
C THR A 752 -5.28 -21.50 9.39
N ALA A 753 -4.82 -21.37 8.14
CA ALA A 753 -4.28 -22.47 7.36
C ALA A 753 -3.04 -23.11 8.01
N THR A 754 -2.22 -22.33 8.72
CA THR A 754 -1.02 -22.83 9.43
C THR A 754 -1.36 -23.68 10.65
N LEU A 755 -2.63 -23.69 11.11
CA LEU A 755 -3.12 -24.64 12.12
C LEU A 755 -3.13 -26.09 11.62
N ALA A 756 -3.23 -26.29 10.30
CA ALA A 756 -3.26 -27.62 9.70
C ALA A 756 -1.99 -28.43 10.01
N ASN A 757 -2.17 -29.73 10.27
CA ASN A 757 -1.10 -30.66 10.59
C ASN A 757 -0.46 -31.30 9.35
N ASN A 758 -1.04 -31.11 8.19
CA ASN A 758 -0.56 -31.69 6.95
C ASN A 758 -0.62 -30.68 5.80
N GLN A 759 0.22 -30.91 4.79
CA GLN A 759 0.36 -30.03 3.64
C GLN A 759 -0.91 -29.94 2.77
N LYS A 760 -1.68 -31.02 2.69
CA LYS A 760 -2.91 -31.05 1.87
C LYS A 760 -3.95 -30.07 2.41
N ASP A 761 -4.23 -30.10 3.71
CA ASP A 761 -5.21 -29.23 4.34
C ASP A 761 -4.75 -27.76 4.31
N PHE A 762 -3.43 -27.52 4.54
CA PHE A 762 -2.86 -26.21 4.36
C PHE A 762 -3.11 -25.67 2.95
N GLN A 763 -2.76 -26.43 1.91
CA GLN A 763 -2.96 -26.01 0.52
C GLN A 763 -4.44 -25.85 0.17
N THR A 764 -5.31 -26.70 0.69
CA THR A 764 -6.77 -26.57 0.51
C THR A 764 -7.27 -25.23 1.04
N LEU A 765 -6.75 -24.75 2.18
CA LEU A 765 -7.16 -23.48 2.77
C LEU A 765 -6.57 -22.26 2.06
N ILE A 766 -5.36 -22.34 1.50
CA ILE A 766 -4.71 -21.19 0.84
C ILE A 766 -5.02 -21.07 -0.65
N HIS A 767 -5.40 -22.17 -1.33
CA HIS A 767 -5.70 -22.15 -2.76
C HIS A 767 -6.72 -21.06 -3.17
N PRO A 768 -7.83 -20.82 -2.44
CA PRO A 768 -8.75 -19.74 -2.74
C PRO A 768 -8.12 -18.34 -2.60
N ILE A 769 -7.15 -18.16 -1.71
CA ILE A 769 -6.40 -16.88 -1.58
C ILE A 769 -5.46 -16.68 -2.77
N TYR A 770 -4.82 -17.75 -3.24
CA TYR A 770 -4.05 -17.72 -4.48
C TYR A 770 -4.94 -17.38 -5.70
N LYS A 771 -6.14 -17.94 -5.74
CA LYS A 771 -7.16 -17.62 -6.74
C LYS A 771 -7.57 -16.14 -6.65
N TYR A 772 -7.77 -15.61 -5.44
CA TYR A 772 -8.01 -14.19 -5.23
C TYR A 772 -6.86 -13.34 -5.79
N LEU A 773 -5.61 -13.61 -5.42
CA LEU A 773 -4.44 -12.89 -5.92
C LEU A 773 -4.41 -12.79 -7.45
N THR A 774 -4.70 -13.90 -8.14
CA THR A 774 -4.50 -14.03 -9.59
C THR A 774 -5.74 -13.69 -10.43
N GLN A 775 -6.95 -13.68 -9.84
CA GLN A 775 -8.20 -13.56 -10.59
C GLN A 775 -9.10 -12.40 -10.14
N THR A 776 -8.77 -11.70 -9.05
CA THR A 776 -9.58 -10.54 -8.63
C THR A 776 -9.72 -9.51 -9.75
N THR A 777 -10.91 -8.94 -9.86
CA THR A 777 -11.21 -7.83 -10.76
C THR A 777 -10.90 -6.47 -10.16
N SER A 778 -10.60 -6.40 -8.85
CA SER A 778 -10.20 -5.18 -8.18
C SER A 778 -8.75 -4.86 -8.51
N ARG A 779 -8.51 -3.67 -9.08
CA ARG A 779 -7.20 -3.24 -9.57
C ARG A 779 -6.58 -2.22 -8.62
N VAL A 780 -6.07 -2.74 -7.49
CA VAL A 780 -5.42 -1.97 -6.41
C VAL A 780 -4.22 -2.76 -5.89
N PRO A 781 -3.24 -2.15 -5.20
CA PRO A 781 -2.27 -2.90 -4.38
C PRO A 781 -3.00 -3.89 -3.49
N LEU A 782 -2.43 -5.08 -3.28
CA LEU A 782 -3.13 -6.22 -2.69
C LEU A 782 -3.94 -5.82 -1.45
N SER A 783 -5.27 -6.01 -1.54
CA SER A 783 -6.16 -5.83 -0.40
C SER A 783 -6.11 -7.08 0.48
N ASP A 784 -6.00 -6.84 1.78
CA ASP A 784 -6.13 -7.90 2.77
C ASP A 784 -7.60 -8.22 3.09
N TRP A 785 -8.55 -7.34 2.71
CA TRP A 785 -9.98 -7.45 3.00
C TRP A 785 -10.80 -7.59 1.70
N HIS A 786 -11.30 -8.78 1.43
CA HIS A 786 -12.02 -9.08 0.19
C HIS A 786 -13.22 -10.00 0.40
N GLU A 787 -14.14 -9.97 -0.55
CA GLU A 787 -15.34 -10.79 -0.59
C GLU A 787 -14.99 -12.21 -1.07
N THR A 788 -15.30 -13.23 -0.28
CA THR A 788 -14.94 -14.62 -0.58
C THR A 788 -15.78 -15.25 -1.69
N THR A 789 -16.93 -14.68 -2.02
CA THR A 789 -17.84 -15.20 -3.05
C THR A 789 -17.51 -14.75 -4.46
N ASN A 790 -16.84 -13.60 -4.63
CA ASN A 790 -16.56 -13.02 -5.94
C ASN A 790 -15.15 -12.41 -6.09
N GLY A 791 -14.33 -12.45 -5.05
CA GLY A 791 -12.95 -11.95 -5.05
C GLY A 791 -12.80 -10.44 -5.18
N LYS A 792 -13.84 -9.63 -4.95
CA LYS A 792 -13.72 -8.17 -4.99
C LYS A 792 -13.21 -7.61 -3.67
N GLN A 793 -12.43 -6.55 -3.75
CA GLN A 793 -12.05 -5.75 -2.59
C GLN A 793 -13.31 -5.26 -1.85
N VAL A 794 -13.30 -5.36 -0.52
CA VAL A 794 -14.29 -4.74 0.36
C VAL A 794 -13.78 -3.40 0.85
N GLY A 795 -12.55 -3.37 1.34
CA GLY A 795 -11.84 -2.18 1.78
C GLY A 795 -10.34 -2.44 1.89
N MET A 796 -9.62 -1.43 2.35
CA MET A 796 -8.18 -1.48 2.64
C MET A 796 -7.30 -1.94 1.46
N GLN A 797 -6.08 -1.45 1.39
CA GLN A 797 -5.08 -1.84 0.39
C GLN A 797 -3.69 -1.39 0.84
N ALA A 798 -2.65 -1.97 0.25
CA ALA A 798 -1.26 -1.58 0.50
C ALA A 798 -0.84 -1.63 1.98
N ARG A 799 -1.52 -2.43 2.81
CA ARG A 799 -1.23 -2.55 4.25
C ARG A 799 -0.07 -3.51 4.51
N SER A 800 0.62 -3.31 5.64
CA SER A 800 1.70 -4.17 6.10
C SER A 800 1.23 -5.57 6.52
N VAL A 801 -0.04 -5.74 6.86
CA VAL A 801 -0.61 -6.98 7.43
C VAL A 801 -0.39 -8.23 6.56
N VAL A 802 -0.19 -8.05 5.24
CA VAL A 802 0.18 -9.16 4.35
C VAL A 802 1.55 -9.79 4.68
N GLY A 803 2.35 -9.16 5.55
CA GLY A 803 3.52 -9.78 6.19
C GLY A 803 3.16 -11.03 6.99
N GLY A 804 1.90 -11.16 7.38
CA GLY A 804 1.32 -12.35 8.00
C GLY A 804 1.35 -13.60 7.12
N TYR A 805 1.48 -13.45 5.80
CA TYR A 805 1.63 -14.58 4.89
C TYR A 805 2.89 -15.41 5.20
N PHE A 806 3.90 -14.79 5.82
CA PHE A 806 5.14 -15.47 6.21
C PHE A 806 5.02 -16.38 7.44
N ILE A 807 3.83 -16.52 8.05
CA ILE A 807 3.61 -17.34 9.25
C ILE A 807 3.96 -18.82 9.01
N LYS A 808 3.68 -19.38 7.83
CA LYS A 808 4.02 -20.76 7.49
C LYS A 808 5.53 -20.96 7.30
N MET A 809 6.24 -19.96 6.75
CA MET A 809 7.70 -19.96 6.72
C MET A 809 8.28 -19.87 8.14
N LEU A 810 7.66 -19.10 9.02
CA LEU A 810 8.05 -19.01 10.42
C LEU A 810 7.87 -20.34 11.14
N GLU A 811 6.73 -21.03 10.93
CA GLU A 811 6.50 -22.40 11.42
C GLU A 811 7.60 -23.35 10.93
N TYR A 812 7.86 -23.36 9.62
CA TYR A 812 8.91 -24.19 9.04
C TYR A 812 10.28 -23.91 9.66
N LYS A 813 10.64 -22.63 9.83
CA LYS A 813 11.91 -22.20 10.45
C LYS A 813 12.03 -22.62 11.91
N TRP A 814 10.95 -22.55 12.69
CA TRP A 814 10.99 -22.76 14.14
C TRP A 814 10.72 -24.18 14.58
N LEU A 815 9.97 -24.97 13.81
CA LEU A 815 9.52 -26.30 14.23
C LEU A 815 10.11 -27.43 13.42
N THR A 816 10.70 -27.19 12.23
CA THR A 816 11.25 -28.24 11.37
C THR A 816 12.74 -28.12 11.07
N LYS A 817 13.37 -27.00 11.35
CA LYS A 817 14.82 -26.77 11.33
C LYS A 817 15.38 -26.69 12.75
#